data_e7969bf4eb246dea1fba383f04a28037
#
_entry.id   e7969bf4eb246dea1fba383f04a28037
#
_cell.length_a   1.000
_cell.length_b   1.000
_cell.length_c   1.000
_cell.angle_alpha   90.00
_cell.angle_beta   90.00
_cell.angle_gamma   90.00
#
_symmetry.space_group_name_H-M   'P 1'
#
loop_
_entity.id
_entity.type
_entity.pdbx_description
1 polymer ?
#
loop_
_entity_poly.entity_id
_entity_poly.type
_entity_poly.pdbx_seq_one_letter_code
_entity_poly.pdbx_strand_id
1 'polypeptide(L)'
;MWLDPHRPRPFAFVSHGHADHFARHQRVLCSPGTGHILVKRYGVKASTIEALDWGEQRIINDHHITLYPAGHITGSAMIRIEGPDQSVLYTGDFKTRSSHTAEIAEFPKSDILIMETTFGRPQFVFPPTDEIEKDISRFARETLDNGETPVFLAYSLGKAQEALAILNNAGIEIVVHKTVFEMTQACRDIKVDLPKPVLLEKNIPPGVAVIAPPNAVRARVIRSHKKRRTAMLSGWALTPGSRYRYQVDQVFPLSDHADYPGLLQSVEKVSPSLVYTVHGSTREFARDLRAKGIEAWSIYGDDQLELLESASPEISPKKELPRPSSDLRDLSELLQSLTTTASRLKKIQLLSTFLQDRTNQELPLVTRWLSGSGITHLGNVMIRQSLLEVTGFPLAKYKTVSASQNDSARTARLLLEEASLNPLAHSFKEVATYFDQLRRASGSLAKTHLLSCYLYQCHPAEGETMVRLLTGGLRAGAKEGLYEEAVAQAFDVSHSAIRYAAMLTGDLGEVAIAAKNKTLAEIQLRPGTPIKPMLASPTETAEDIIKWHDSEDIPLWLEPKYDGIRSQLHVTPDGAHLFSRDLRSLDDEFPEILEAARALPPCLLDGELIAYAEGKRLTFFDLQKRLGRKKIQGDLFLGAAIPVKFM
;
A
#
# COMPACT_ATOMS: atom_id res chain seq x y z
N MET A 1 5.68 4.88 -26.49
CA MET A 1 4.52 5.35 -25.69
C MET A 1 4.39 4.48 -24.44
N TRP A 2 3.93 5.03 -23.31
CA TRP A 2 3.69 4.30 -22.06
C TRP A 2 2.18 4.21 -21.81
N LEU A 3 1.69 3.13 -21.22
CA LEU A 3 0.27 2.90 -20.92
C LEU A 3 0.04 3.12 -19.41
N ASP A 4 -0.80 4.07 -19.03
CA ASP A 4 -1.14 4.48 -17.66
C ASP A 4 0.05 4.54 -16.67
N PRO A 5 1.16 5.21 -16.99
CA PRO A 5 2.32 5.18 -16.12
C PRO A 5 2.12 6.06 -14.87
N HIS A 6 2.42 5.50 -13.69
CA HIS A 6 2.33 6.22 -12.40
C HIS A 6 3.39 7.30 -12.18
N ARG A 7 4.37 7.44 -13.09
CA ARG A 7 5.42 8.46 -13.04
C ARG A 7 5.42 9.30 -14.32
N PRO A 8 5.79 10.58 -14.26
CA PRO A 8 5.89 11.43 -15.45
C PRO A 8 6.71 10.79 -16.57
N ARG A 9 6.20 10.86 -17.80
CA ARG A 9 6.82 10.31 -19.01
C ARG A 9 6.77 11.33 -20.13
N PRO A 10 7.69 11.27 -21.13
CA PRO A 10 7.64 12.14 -22.28
C PRO A 10 6.35 11.98 -23.10
N PHE A 11 5.85 10.74 -23.26
CA PHE A 11 4.63 10.45 -23.98
C PHE A 11 3.91 9.24 -23.36
N ALA A 12 2.64 9.43 -22.98
CA ALA A 12 1.82 8.41 -22.34
C ALA A 12 0.41 8.38 -22.91
N PHE A 13 -0.16 7.19 -23.02
CA PHE A 13 -1.60 7.00 -23.10
C PHE A 13 -2.16 6.99 -21.66
N VAL A 14 -3.27 7.72 -21.47
CA VAL A 14 -4.03 7.75 -20.23
C VAL A 14 -5.44 7.26 -20.51
N SER A 15 -5.78 6.09 -19.95
CA SER A 15 -7.05 5.43 -20.23
C SER A 15 -8.24 6.19 -19.67
N HIS A 16 -8.13 6.79 -18.48
CA HIS A 16 -9.22 7.53 -17.84
C HIS A 16 -8.73 8.50 -16.75
N GLY A 17 -9.65 9.31 -16.22
CA GLY A 17 -9.33 10.44 -15.34
C GLY A 17 -9.17 10.11 -13.84
N HIS A 18 -8.95 8.87 -13.41
CA HIS A 18 -8.63 8.55 -12.01
C HIS A 18 -7.15 8.85 -11.69
N ALA A 19 -6.86 9.09 -10.41
CA ALA A 19 -5.55 9.55 -9.97
C ALA A 19 -4.44 8.49 -10.05
N ASP A 20 -4.80 7.24 -9.97
CA ASP A 20 -3.93 6.07 -10.06
C ASP A 20 -3.54 5.70 -11.49
N HIS A 21 -4.22 6.25 -12.51
CA HIS A 21 -3.89 6.08 -13.93
C HIS A 21 -3.23 7.30 -14.55
N PHE A 22 -2.96 8.36 -13.74
CA PHE A 22 -2.43 9.61 -14.27
C PHE A 22 -1.22 10.12 -13.48
N ALA A 23 -0.21 10.58 -14.22
CA ALA A 23 0.86 11.45 -13.75
C ALA A 23 1.01 12.66 -14.69
N ARG A 24 1.78 13.70 -14.30
CA ARG A 24 1.99 14.89 -15.15
C ARG A 24 2.99 14.58 -16.28
N HIS A 25 2.47 14.02 -17.38
CA HIS A 25 3.26 13.69 -18.58
C HIS A 25 3.49 14.92 -19.44
N GLN A 26 4.50 14.88 -20.33
CA GLN A 26 4.78 15.97 -21.28
C GLN A 26 3.74 15.99 -22.43
N ARG A 27 3.36 14.79 -22.93
CA ARG A 27 2.32 14.57 -23.92
C ARG A 27 1.41 13.44 -23.46
N VAL A 28 0.10 13.60 -23.61
CA VAL A 28 -0.94 12.66 -23.19
C VAL A 28 -1.83 12.33 -24.36
N LEU A 29 -1.84 11.08 -24.81
CA LEU A 29 -2.85 10.55 -25.72
C LEU A 29 -4.01 10.03 -24.88
N CYS A 30 -5.23 10.42 -25.18
CA CYS A 30 -6.44 9.97 -24.50
C CYS A 30 -7.69 10.26 -25.33
N SER A 31 -8.87 9.82 -24.88
CA SER A 31 -10.15 10.25 -25.45
C SER A 31 -10.41 11.74 -25.18
N PRO A 32 -11.25 12.42 -25.98
CA PRO A 32 -11.66 13.80 -25.70
C PRO A 32 -12.27 13.98 -24.30
N GLY A 33 -13.08 13.01 -23.86
CA GLY A 33 -13.70 13.01 -22.52
C GLY A 33 -12.66 12.95 -21.40
N THR A 34 -11.72 12.01 -21.47
CA THR A 34 -10.62 11.91 -20.52
C THR A 34 -9.76 13.19 -20.53
N GLY A 35 -9.43 13.72 -21.70
CA GLY A 35 -8.66 14.95 -21.83
C GLY A 35 -9.33 16.13 -21.13
N HIS A 36 -10.64 16.31 -21.32
CA HIS A 36 -11.43 17.36 -20.64
C HIS A 36 -11.38 17.18 -19.11
N ILE A 37 -11.58 15.96 -18.61
CA ILE A 37 -11.53 15.66 -17.18
C ILE A 37 -10.13 15.94 -16.61
N LEU A 38 -9.06 15.57 -17.30
CA LEU A 38 -7.67 15.84 -16.85
C LEU A 38 -7.40 17.34 -16.72
N VAL A 39 -7.89 18.16 -17.66
CA VAL A 39 -7.79 19.62 -17.59
C VAL A 39 -8.56 20.16 -16.38
N LYS A 40 -9.81 19.75 -16.19
CA LYS A 40 -10.68 20.26 -15.11
C LYS A 40 -10.24 19.79 -13.73
N ARG A 41 -9.86 18.52 -13.60
CA ARG A 41 -9.54 17.89 -12.30
C ARG A 41 -8.12 18.19 -11.81
N TYR A 42 -7.15 18.18 -12.73
CA TYR A 42 -5.72 18.26 -12.37
C TYR A 42 -5.02 19.51 -12.90
N GLY A 43 -5.74 20.38 -13.61
CA GLY A 43 -5.17 21.59 -14.20
C GLY A 43 -4.09 21.29 -15.27
N VAL A 44 -4.25 20.20 -16.01
CA VAL A 44 -3.35 19.83 -17.11
C VAL A 44 -3.50 20.90 -18.21
N LYS A 45 -2.38 21.31 -18.81
CA LYS A 45 -2.44 22.25 -19.94
C LYS A 45 -3.07 21.56 -21.15
N ALA A 46 -4.09 22.17 -21.75
CA ALA A 46 -4.77 21.61 -22.93
C ALA A 46 -3.79 21.31 -24.08
N SER A 47 -2.72 22.07 -24.20
CA SER A 47 -1.66 21.86 -25.21
C SER A 47 -0.85 20.59 -25.03
N THR A 48 -0.94 19.90 -23.89
CA THR A 48 -0.28 18.61 -23.65
C THR A 48 -1.20 17.43 -23.99
N ILE A 49 -2.49 17.68 -24.20
CA ILE A 49 -3.49 16.65 -24.51
C ILE A 49 -3.55 16.45 -26.02
N GLU A 50 -3.37 15.22 -26.43
CA GLU A 50 -3.59 14.73 -27.79
C GLU A 50 -4.83 13.84 -27.77
N ALA A 51 -5.98 14.45 -28.03
CA ALA A 51 -7.24 13.73 -28.10
C ALA A 51 -7.33 12.89 -29.37
N LEU A 52 -7.92 11.68 -29.25
CA LEU A 52 -8.24 10.79 -30.36
C LEU A 52 -9.68 10.33 -30.19
N ASP A 53 -10.51 10.55 -31.21
CA ASP A 53 -11.91 10.14 -31.18
C ASP A 53 -12.08 8.62 -31.28
N TRP A 54 -13.27 8.12 -30.90
CA TRP A 54 -13.59 6.71 -30.97
C TRP A 54 -13.49 6.18 -32.39
N GLY A 55 -12.74 5.09 -32.58
CA GLY A 55 -12.56 4.48 -33.91
C GLY A 55 -11.64 5.24 -34.85
N GLU A 56 -11.21 6.49 -34.51
CA GLU A 56 -10.21 7.21 -35.28
C GLU A 56 -8.88 6.45 -35.24
N GLN A 57 -8.26 6.27 -36.40
CA GLN A 57 -6.97 5.59 -36.53
C GLN A 57 -5.84 6.62 -36.67
N ARG A 58 -4.81 6.50 -35.85
CA ARG A 58 -3.60 7.34 -35.88
C ARG A 58 -2.35 6.47 -35.98
N ILE A 59 -1.40 6.88 -36.81
CA ILE A 59 -0.12 6.18 -36.93
C ILE A 59 0.90 6.83 -35.98
N ILE A 60 1.50 6.05 -35.10
CA ILE A 60 2.57 6.45 -34.18
C ILE A 60 3.68 5.40 -34.25
N ASN A 61 4.89 5.80 -34.71
CA ASN A 61 6.05 4.91 -34.87
C ASN A 61 5.69 3.60 -35.62
N ASP A 62 5.08 3.75 -36.82
CA ASP A 62 4.68 2.65 -37.72
C ASP A 62 3.61 1.69 -37.13
N HIS A 63 2.93 2.05 -36.04
CA HIS A 63 1.82 1.31 -35.48
C HIS A 63 0.51 2.09 -35.63
N HIS A 64 -0.55 1.39 -35.98
CA HIS A 64 -1.90 1.93 -36.01
C HIS A 64 -2.49 1.93 -34.62
N ILE A 65 -2.90 3.10 -34.12
CA ILE A 65 -3.47 3.31 -32.80
C ILE A 65 -4.95 3.64 -32.96
N THR A 66 -5.82 2.95 -32.25
CA THR A 66 -7.27 3.21 -32.24
C THR A 66 -7.77 3.15 -30.80
N LEU A 67 -8.65 4.09 -30.41
CA LEU A 67 -9.30 4.08 -29.11
C LEU A 67 -10.73 3.53 -29.21
N TYR A 68 -11.10 2.75 -28.20
CA TYR A 68 -12.43 2.19 -28.01
C TYR A 68 -12.95 2.53 -26.62
N PRO A 69 -14.27 2.74 -26.44
CA PRO A 69 -14.81 3.02 -25.12
C PRO A 69 -14.62 1.83 -24.17
N ALA A 70 -14.23 2.12 -22.91
CA ALA A 70 -14.00 1.11 -21.89
C ALA A 70 -15.20 0.93 -20.92
N GLY A 71 -16.14 1.87 -20.89
CA GLY A 71 -17.35 1.79 -20.08
C GLY A 71 -17.16 2.00 -18.58
N HIS A 72 -15.95 2.24 -18.12
CA HIS A 72 -15.61 2.41 -16.70
C HIS A 72 -16.18 3.70 -16.12
N ILE A 73 -15.76 4.82 -16.65
CA ILE A 73 -16.29 6.17 -16.37
C ILE A 73 -16.38 6.96 -17.67
N THR A 74 -17.00 8.12 -17.63
CA THR A 74 -17.10 9.03 -18.78
C THR A 74 -15.76 9.23 -19.47
N GLY A 75 -15.68 8.91 -20.75
CA GLY A 75 -14.49 9.06 -21.59
C GLY A 75 -13.40 8.01 -21.37
N SER A 76 -13.62 6.99 -20.52
CA SER A 76 -12.63 5.92 -20.34
C SER A 76 -12.40 5.14 -21.63
N ALA A 77 -11.14 4.89 -21.96
CA ALA A 77 -10.70 4.33 -23.22
C ALA A 77 -9.86 3.06 -23.06
N MET A 78 -10.12 2.09 -23.92
CA MET A 78 -9.17 1.05 -24.29
C MET A 78 -8.33 1.54 -25.47
N ILE A 79 -7.09 1.07 -25.57
CA ILE A 79 -6.23 1.35 -26.72
C ILE A 79 -5.86 0.07 -27.45
N ARG A 80 -6.15 0.02 -28.75
CA ARG A 80 -5.67 -1.04 -29.64
C ARG A 80 -4.48 -0.52 -30.42
N ILE A 81 -3.39 -1.28 -30.35
CA ILE A 81 -2.12 -1.00 -31.04
C ILE A 81 -1.89 -2.13 -32.03
N GLU A 82 -1.86 -1.82 -33.30
CA GLU A 82 -1.65 -2.77 -34.37
C GLU A 82 -0.31 -2.53 -35.05
N GLY A 83 0.57 -3.49 -34.92
CA GLY A 83 1.86 -3.56 -35.61
C GLY A 83 1.79 -4.43 -36.86
N PRO A 84 2.93 -4.63 -37.55
CA PRO A 84 2.99 -5.47 -38.76
C PRO A 84 2.58 -6.93 -38.53
N ASP A 85 2.92 -7.49 -37.36
CA ASP A 85 2.77 -8.93 -37.08
C ASP A 85 1.71 -9.23 -36.03
N GLN A 86 1.42 -8.32 -35.13
CA GLN A 86 0.54 -8.54 -33.97
C GLN A 86 -0.24 -7.28 -33.58
N SER A 87 -1.39 -7.50 -32.98
CA SER A 87 -2.22 -6.46 -32.36
C SER A 87 -2.32 -6.65 -30.84
N VAL A 88 -2.28 -5.55 -30.11
CA VAL A 88 -2.38 -5.52 -28.63
C VAL A 88 -3.58 -4.66 -28.25
N LEU A 89 -4.45 -5.17 -27.39
CA LEU A 89 -5.49 -4.39 -26.73
C LEU A 89 -5.11 -4.19 -25.25
N TYR A 90 -4.98 -2.95 -24.80
CA TYR A 90 -4.89 -2.59 -23.38
C TYR A 90 -6.22 -1.99 -22.93
N THR A 91 -6.85 -2.60 -21.92
CA THR A 91 -8.20 -2.18 -21.50
C THR A 91 -8.22 -0.94 -20.62
N GLY A 92 -7.13 -0.64 -19.89
CA GLY A 92 -7.29 0.19 -18.69
C GLY A 92 -8.32 -0.46 -17.76
N ASP A 93 -8.99 0.34 -16.93
CA ASP A 93 -10.15 -0.12 -16.16
C ASP A 93 -11.39 -0.11 -17.05
N PHE A 94 -12.24 -1.15 -16.94
CA PHE A 94 -13.41 -1.27 -17.81
C PHE A 94 -14.64 -1.85 -17.11
N LYS A 95 -15.83 -1.58 -17.67
CA LYS A 95 -17.12 -2.10 -17.20
C LYS A 95 -17.87 -2.69 -18.39
N THR A 96 -18.42 -3.91 -18.22
CA THR A 96 -19.18 -4.59 -19.27
C THR A 96 -20.68 -4.32 -19.22
N ARG A 97 -21.18 -3.80 -18.10
CA ARG A 97 -22.59 -3.47 -17.88
C ARG A 97 -22.87 -2.05 -18.33
N SER A 98 -24.10 -1.78 -18.76
CA SER A 98 -24.55 -0.41 -19.10
C SER A 98 -24.38 0.55 -17.91
N SER A 99 -24.14 1.81 -18.22
CA SER A 99 -23.97 2.93 -17.28
C SER A 99 -24.84 4.10 -17.71
N HIS A 100 -25.31 4.90 -16.75
CA HIS A 100 -25.98 6.17 -17.05
C HIS A 100 -25.00 7.28 -17.46
N THR A 101 -23.70 7.06 -17.28
CA THR A 101 -22.71 8.14 -17.33
C THR A 101 -21.48 7.84 -18.18
N ALA A 102 -21.29 6.59 -18.57
CA ALA A 102 -20.17 6.17 -19.41
C ALA A 102 -20.67 5.51 -20.70
N GLU A 103 -19.83 5.53 -21.70
CA GLU A 103 -20.05 4.87 -22.98
C GLU A 103 -20.12 3.36 -22.79
N ILE A 104 -20.75 2.64 -23.73
CA ILE A 104 -20.79 1.17 -23.71
C ILE A 104 -19.42 0.65 -24.15
N ALA A 105 -18.85 -0.29 -23.40
CA ALA A 105 -17.55 -0.87 -23.72
C ALA A 105 -17.55 -1.66 -25.02
N GLU A 106 -16.56 -1.42 -25.86
CA GLU A 106 -16.35 -2.11 -27.13
C GLU A 106 -15.05 -2.91 -27.09
N PHE A 107 -15.11 -4.18 -27.48
CA PHE A 107 -13.99 -5.13 -27.41
C PHE A 107 -13.56 -5.57 -28.82
N PRO A 108 -12.60 -4.88 -29.45
CA PRO A 108 -12.08 -5.28 -30.75
C PRO A 108 -11.24 -6.55 -30.64
N LYS A 109 -11.26 -7.37 -31.69
CA LYS A 109 -10.38 -8.54 -31.80
C LYS A 109 -8.92 -8.12 -31.75
N SER A 110 -8.09 -8.84 -30.97
CA SER A 110 -6.66 -8.57 -30.85
C SER A 110 -5.90 -9.83 -30.45
N ASP A 111 -4.66 -9.95 -30.89
CA ASP A 111 -3.83 -11.13 -30.63
C ASP A 111 -3.37 -11.21 -29.18
N ILE A 112 -3.07 -10.06 -28.58
CA ILE A 112 -2.65 -9.94 -27.18
C ILE A 112 -3.64 -9.03 -26.44
N LEU A 113 -4.10 -9.48 -25.28
CA LEU A 113 -4.97 -8.72 -24.40
C LEU A 113 -4.22 -8.41 -23.09
N ILE A 114 -4.11 -7.13 -22.75
CA ILE A 114 -3.64 -6.67 -21.42
C ILE A 114 -4.84 -6.09 -20.70
N MET A 115 -5.32 -6.75 -19.63
CA MET A 115 -6.59 -6.41 -19.01
C MET A 115 -6.51 -6.31 -17.47
N GLU A 116 -7.34 -5.41 -16.91
CA GLU A 116 -7.56 -5.36 -15.46
C GLU A 116 -8.29 -6.62 -14.97
N THR A 117 -8.08 -6.94 -13.68
CA THR A 117 -8.75 -8.07 -13.02
C THR A 117 -9.16 -7.71 -11.58
N THR A 118 -9.68 -6.50 -11.37
CA THR A 118 -10.07 -5.99 -10.04
C THR A 118 -10.99 -6.97 -9.31
N PHE A 119 -11.98 -7.50 -10.00
CA PHE A 119 -12.91 -8.51 -9.50
C PHE A 119 -12.69 -9.89 -10.14
N GLY A 120 -11.46 -10.25 -10.44
CA GLY A 120 -11.04 -11.47 -11.13
C GLY A 120 -11.13 -12.77 -10.31
N ARG A 121 -12.11 -12.89 -9.40
CA ARG A 121 -12.38 -14.10 -8.61
C ARG A 121 -13.84 -14.53 -8.75
N PRO A 122 -14.15 -15.85 -8.77
CA PRO A 122 -15.50 -16.37 -8.98
C PRO A 122 -16.59 -15.83 -8.03
N GLN A 123 -16.21 -15.40 -6.82
CA GLN A 123 -17.17 -14.86 -5.86
C GLN A 123 -17.71 -13.47 -6.22
N PHE A 124 -17.07 -12.75 -7.13
CA PHE A 124 -17.51 -11.42 -7.54
C PHE A 124 -18.46 -11.52 -8.74
N VAL A 125 -19.71 -11.86 -8.46
CA VAL A 125 -20.81 -11.81 -9.40
C VAL A 125 -21.79 -10.75 -8.88
N PHE A 126 -21.90 -9.62 -9.60
CA PHE A 126 -22.78 -8.54 -9.16
C PHE A 126 -24.26 -8.89 -9.47
N PRO A 127 -25.20 -8.48 -8.60
CA PRO A 127 -26.62 -8.54 -8.91
C PRO A 127 -26.94 -7.74 -10.19
N PRO A 128 -28.09 -7.98 -10.84
CA PRO A 128 -28.55 -7.15 -11.96
C PRO A 128 -28.54 -5.65 -11.62
N THR A 129 -28.15 -4.81 -12.57
CA THR A 129 -27.99 -3.37 -12.34
C THR A 129 -29.30 -2.71 -11.87
N ASP A 130 -30.42 -3.11 -12.45
CA ASP A 130 -31.74 -2.61 -12.10
C ASP A 130 -32.17 -2.97 -10.67
N GLU A 131 -31.72 -4.09 -10.13
CA GLU A 131 -31.96 -4.46 -8.72
C GLU A 131 -31.15 -3.55 -7.78
N ILE A 132 -29.88 -3.30 -8.11
CA ILE A 132 -29.02 -2.39 -7.35
C ILE A 132 -29.61 -0.98 -7.34
N GLU A 133 -30.09 -0.49 -8.48
CA GLU A 133 -30.72 0.83 -8.61
C GLU A 133 -32.01 0.94 -7.79
N LYS A 134 -32.85 -0.10 -7.83
CA LYS A 134 -34.07 -0.19 -6.99
C LYS A 134 -33.74 -0.17 -5.51
N ASP A 135 -32.70 -0.89 -5.08
CA ASP A 135 -32.30 -0.95 -3.69
C ASP A 135 -31.73 0.38 -3.20
N ILE A 136 -30.92 1.07 -4.02
CA ILE A 136 -30.42 2.43 -3.73
C ILE A 136 -31.59 3.41 -3.57
N SER A 137 -32.54 3.39 -4.51
CA SER A 137 -33.70 4.26 -4.53
C SER A 137 -34.63 3.99 -3.35
N ARG A 138 -34.84 2.72 -3.00
CA ARG A 138 -35.64 2.30 -1.83
C ARG A 138 -35.00 2.78 -0.54
N PHE A 139 -33.70 2.57 -0.34
CA PHE A 139 -32.98 3.04 0.83
C PHE A 139 -33.09 4.56 1.00
N ALA A 140 -33.01 5.32 -0.10
CA ALA A 140 -33.15 6.76 -0.06
C ALA A 140 -34.58 7.18 0.40
N ARG A 141 -35.63 6.61 -0.19
CA ARG A 141 -37.00 6.91 0.14
C ARG A 141 -37.33 6.55 1.59
N GLU A 142 -37.05 5.31 2.02
CA GLU A 142 -37.28 4.88 3.40
C GLU A 142 -36.57 5.77 4.42
N THR A 143 -35.34 6.25 4.08
CA THR A 143 -34.61 7.15 4.97
C THR A 143 -35.27 8.51 5.05
N LEU A 144 -35.71 9.06 3.92
CA LEU A 144 -36.45 10.35 3.87
C LEU A 144 -37.81 10.27 4.59
N ASP A 145 -38.56 9.20 4.38
CA ASP A 145 -39.85 8.96 5.01
C ASP A 145 -39.76 8.89 6.54
N ASN A 146 -38.61 8.40 7.05
CA ASN A 146 -38.31 8.39 8.48
C ASN A 146 -37.80 9.75 9.02
N GLY A 147 -37.79 10.80 8.19
CA GLY A 147 -37.29 12.13 8.56
C GLY A 147 -35.79 12.20 8.78
N GLU A 148 -35.04 11.27 8.16
CA GLU A 148 -33.58 11.21 8.16
C GLU A 148 -33.03 11.57 6.78
N THR A 149 -31.76 11.94 6.71
CA THR A 149 -31.07 12.27 5.46
C THR A 149 -30.25 11.07 4.95
N PRO A 150 -30.52 10.54 3.75
CA PRO A 150 -29.67 9.54 3.13
C PRO A 150 -28.37 10.18 2.61
N VAL A 151 -27.23 9.65 3.04
CA VAL A 151 -25.90 10.12 2.64
C VAL A 151 -25.19 9.00 1.89
N PHE A 152 -25.03 9.15 0.59
CA PHE A 152 -24.35 8.21 -0.28
C PHE A 152 -22.87 8.57 -0.41
N LEU A 153 -22.00 7.63 -0.07
CA LEU A 153 -20.58 7.76 -0.19
C LEU A 153 -20.11 7.07 -1.48
N ALA A 154 -19.57 7.86 -2.39
CA ALA A 154 -19.11 7.41 -3.70
C ALA A 154 -17.87 8.20 -4.15
N TYR A 155 -17.00 7.60 -4.95
CA TYR A 155 -15.88 8.34 -5.55
C TYR A 155 -16.39 9.50 -6.39
N SER A 156 -15.71 10.65 -6.29
CA SER A 156 -16.18 11.94 -6.86
C SER A 156 -16.33 11.92 -8.38
N LEU A 157 -15.65 11.00 -9.09
CA LEU A 157 -15.73 10.81 -10.53
C LEU A 157 -16.10 9.34 -10.81
N GLY A 158 -17.12 9.12 -11.64
CA GLY A 158 -17.71 7.84 -11.99
C GLY A 158 -18.93 7.52 -11.10
N LYS A 159 -18.75 6.79 -10.00
CA LYS A 159 -19.83 6.32 -9.12
C LYS A 159 -20.75 7.41 -8.58
N ALA A 160 -20.21 8.61 -8.29
CA ALA A 160 -21.04 9.71 -7.79
C ALA A 160 -22.01 10.22 -8.86
N GLN A 161 -21.61 10.26 -10.12
CA GLN A 161 -22.48 10.65 -11.24
C GLN A 161 -23.53 9.57 -11.53
N GLU A 162 -23.14 8.29 -11.45
CA GLU A 162 -24.07 7.16 -11.57
C GLU A 162 -25.15 7.24 -10.47
N ALA A 163 -24.75 7.44 -9.21
CA ALA A 163 -25.67 7.62 -8.08
C ALA A 163 -26.58 8.84 -8.27
N LEU A 164 -26.05 9.94 -8.82
CA LEU A 164 -26.83 11.14 -9.11
C LEU A 164 -27.91 10.85 -10.14
N ALA A 165 -27.60 10.12 -11.22
CA ALA A 165 -28.56 9.71 -12.24
C ALA A 165 -29.64 8.80 -11.66
N ILE A 166 -29.25 7.76 -10.89
CA ILE A 166 -30.17 6.80 -10.26
C ILE A 166 -31.17 7.53 -9.35
N LEU A 167 -30.69 8.39 -8.46
CA LEU A 167 -31.55 9.09 -7.49
C LEU A 167 -32.43 10.14 -8.18
N ASN A 168 -31.92 10.83 -9.21
CA ASN A 168 -32.71 11.75 -10.01
C ASN A 168 -33.86 11.04 -10.75
N ASN A 169 -33.58 9.89 -11.36
CA ASN A 169 -34.59 9.05 -12.01
C ASN A 169 -35.66 8.54 -11.03
N ALA A 170 -35.29 8.40 -9.75
CA ALA A 170 -36.23 8.07 -8.68
C ALA A 170 -37.02 9.29 -8.16
N GLY A 171 -36.79 10.50 -8.71
CA GLY A 171 -37.50 11.74 -8.29
C GLY A 171 -37.04 12.26 -6.92
N ILE A 172 -35.82 11.95 -6.49
CA ILE A 172 -35.25 12.37 -5.20
C ILE A 172 -34.43 13.64 -5.39
N GLU A 173 -34.66 14.67 -4.58
CA GLU A 173 -33.84 15.87 -4.56
C GLU A 173 -32.46 15.59 -3.99
N ILE A 174 -31.41 16.13 -4.60
CA ILE A 174 -30.03 15.76 -4.31
C ILE A 174 -29.16 17.01 -4.15
N VAL A 175 -28.35 17.01 -3.09
CA VAL A 175 -27.24 17.96 -2.93
C VAL A 175 -25.91 17.19 -2.95
N VAL A 176 -24.89 17.77 -3.55
CA VAL A 176 -23.62 17.08 -3.76
C VAL A 176 -22.45 17.82 -3.14
N HIS A 177 -21.47 17.09 -2.63
CA HIS A 177 -20.22 17.66 -2.15
C HIS A 177 -19.48 18.42 -3.26
N LYS A 178 -18.70 19.44 -2.91
CA LYS A 178 -17.95 20.30 -3.86
C LYS A 178 -17.19 19.51 -4.94
N THR A 179 -16.44 18.48 -4.57
CA THR A 179 -15.67 17.68 -5.54
C THR A 179 -16.56 16.86 -6.48
N VAL A 180 -17.73 16.42 -6.00
CA VAL A 180 -18.72 15.76 -6.85
C VAL A 180 -19.38 16.77 -7.78
N PHE A 181 -19.70 17.97 -7.26
CA PHE A 181 -20.24 19.07 -8.06
C PHE A 181 -19.32 19.41 -9.24
N GLU A 182 -18.03 19.64 -8.96
CA GLU A 182 -17.02 19.99 -9.97
C GLU A 182 -16.90 18.90 -11.04
N MET A 183 -16.86 17.63 -10.65
CA MET A 183 -16.75 16.51 -11.61
C MET A 183 -18.04 16.28 -12.38
N THR A 184 -19.19 16.45 -11.76
CA THR A 184 -20.50 16.39 -12.46
C THR A 184 -20.59 17.50 -13.50
N GLN A 185 -20.15 18.70 -13.15
CA GLN A 185 -20.13 19.81 -14.11
C GLN A 185 -19.17 19.53 -15.29
N ALA A 186 -17.99 18.95 -15.02
CA ALA A 186 -17.05 18.55 -16.07
C ALA A 186 -17.66 17.48 -17.01
N CYS A 187 -18.40 16.49 -16.48
CA CYS A 187 -19.12 15.54 -17.32
C CYS A 187 -20.22 16.20 -18.16
N ARG A 188 -20.97 17.14 -17.59
CA ARG A 188 -22.00 17.91 -18.33
C ARG A 188 -21.41 18.80 -19.43
N ASP A 189 -20.24 19.39 -19.21
CA ASP A 189 -19.53 20.21 -20.21
C ASP A 189 -19.25 19.41 -21.50
N ILE A 190 -19.08 18.09 -21.38
CA ILE A 190 -18.90 17.15 -22.53
C ILE A 190 -20.19 16.41 -22.89
N LYS A 191 -21.34 16.97 -22.52
CA LYS A 191 -22.69 16.54 -22.93
C LYS A 191 -23.14 15.17 -22.37
N VAL A 192 -22.57 14.71 -21.24
CA VAL A 192 -23.17 13.58 -20.50
C VAL A 192 -24.54 14.02 -19.97
N ASP A 193 -25.55 13.20 -20.20
CA ASP A 193 -26.92 13.49 -19.74
C ASP A 193 -27.06 13.29 -18.23
N LEU A 194 -26.80 14.34 -17.49
CA LEU A 194 -26.84 14.39 -16.03
C LEU A 194 -27.68 15.57 -15.55
N PRO A 195 -28.44 15.43 -14.45
CA PRO A 195 -29.14 16.56 -13.86
C PRO A 195 -28.15 17.64 -13.43
N LYS A 196 -28.61 18.89 -13.36
CA LYS A 196 -27.80 20.00 -12.85
C LYS A 196 -27.50 19.75 -11.36
N PRO A 197 -26.23 19.62 -10.97
CA PRO A 197 -25.89 19.36 -9.58
C PRO A 197 -26.22 20.57 -8.70
N VAL A 198 -26.70 20.31 -7.48
CA VAL A 198 -26.90 21.36 -6.46
C VAL A 198 -25.79 21.21 -5.42
N LEU A 199 -25.05 22.28 -5.18
CA LEU A 199 -23.90 22.27 -4.27
C LEU A 199 -24.36 22.16 -2.82
N LEU A 200 -23.78 21.25 -2.06
CA LEU A 200 -23.95 21.17 -0.60
C LEU A 200 -23.28 22.38 0.07
N GLU A 201 -24.08 23.22 0.68
CA GLU A 201 -23.65 24.41 1.40
C GLU A 201 -23.34 24.09 2.88
N LYS A 202 -23.44 25.11 3.76
CA LYS A 202 -23.13 25.00 5.21
C LYS A 202 -24.11 24.09 5.97
N ASN A 203 -25.35 23.95 5.48
CA ASN A 203 -26.39 23.14 6.09
C ASN A 203 -26.99 22.19 5.05
N ILE A 204 -27.44 21.02 5.50
CA ILE A 204 -28.18 20.06 4.66
C ILE A 204 -29.66 20.45 4.73
N PRO A 205 -30.33 20.75 3.59
CA PRO A 205 -31.78 20.99 3.59
C PRO A 205 -32.55 19.73 4.01
N PRO A 206 -33.74 19.86 4.57
CA PRO A 206 -34.62 18.71 4.83
C PRO A 206 -35.13 18.12 3.50
N GLY A 207 -35.36 16.81 3.47
CA GLY A 207 -35.98 16.14 2.31
C GLY A 207 -35.05 15.86 1.14
N VAL A 208 -33.74 16.04 1.29
CA VAL A 208 -32.77 15.81 0.22
C VAL A 208 -31.83 14.63 0.51
N ALA A 209 -31.33 13.98 -0.53
CA ALA A 209 -30.20 13.06 -0.45
C ALA A 209 -28.87 13.80 -0.60
N VAL A 210 -27.83 13.29 0.02
CA VAL A 210 -26.47 13.84 -0.09
C VAL A 210 -25.56 12.83 -0.81
N ILE A 211 -24.80 13.28 -1.82
CA ILE A 211 -23.74 12.48 -2.43
C ILE A 211 -22.39 13.13 -2.12
N ALA A 212 -21.47 12.36 -1.54
CA ALA A 212 -20.17 12.85 -1.11
C ALA A 212 -19.06 11.76 -1.25
N PRO A 213 -17.78 12.15 -1.40
CA PRO A 213 -16.69 11.17 -1.39
C PRO A 213 -16.52 10.55 0.01
N PRO A 214 -15.96 9.32 0.12
CA PRO A 214 -15.88 8.59 1.39
C PRO A 214 -15.17 9.36 2.51
N ASN A 215 -14.14 10.15 2.20
CA ASN A 215 -13.44 10.97 3.17
C ASN A 215 -14.27 12.16 3.70
N ALA A 216 -15.27 12.62 2.96
CA ALA A 216 -16.13 13.75 3.34
C ALA A 216 -17.16 13.37 4.43
N VAL A 217 -17.34 12.09 4.76
CA VAL A 217 -18.19 11.68 5.90
C VAL A 217 -17.73 12.33 7.21
N ARG A 218 -16.45 12.67 7.32
CA ARG A 218 -15.84 13.37 8.46
C ARG A 218 -16.00 14.89 8.39
N ALA A 219 -16.47 15.44 7.27
CA ALA A 219 -16.69 16.87 7.13
C ALA A 219 -17.73 17.36 8.15
N ARG A 220 -17.50 18.55 8.71
CA ARG A 220 -18.32 19.11 9.79
C ARG A 220 -19.82 19.12 9.44
N VAL A 221 -20.17 19.50 8.23
CA VAL A 221 -21.57 19.60 7.76
C VAL A 221 -22.29 18.24 7.79
N ILE A 222 -21.63 17.16 7.36
CA ILE A 222 -22.20 15.80 7.38
C ILE A 222 -22.15 15.23 8.80
N ARG A 223 -21.02 15.39 9.50
CA ARG A 223 -20.82 14.83 10.85
C ARG A 223 -21.76 15.44 11.90
N SER A 224 -22.02 16.74 11.82
CA SER A 224 -22.93 17.43 12.75
C SER A 224 -24.39 17.13 12.50
N HIS A 225 -24.77 16.66 11.32
CA HIS A 225 -26.13 16.27 10.98
C HIS A 225 -26.46 14.91 11.62
N LYS A 226 -27.18 14.94 12.77
CA LYS A 226 -27.40 13.73 13.60
C LYS A 226 -28.41 12.77 13.00
N LYS A 227 -29.45 13.28 12.32
CA LYS A 227 -30.51 12.48 11.68
C LYS A 227 -30.08 12.10 10.25
N ARG A 228 -29.22 11.09 10.10
CA ARG A 228 -28.78 10.60 8.81
C ARG A 228 -28.57 9.09 8.82
N ARG A 229 -28.76 8.47 7.66
CA ARG A 229 -28.31 7.10 7.35
C ARG A 229 -27.29 7.17 6.21
N THR A 230 -26.21 6.43 6.35
CA THR A 230 -25.06 6.44 5.43
C THR A 230 -25.02 5.17 4.60
N ALA A 231 -24.72 5.30 3.30
CA ALA A 231 -24.55 4.17 2.42
C ALA A 231 -23.26 4.30 1.60
N MET A 232 -22.50 3.21 1.43
CA MET A 232 -21.32 3.17 0.57
C MET A 232 -21.67 2.49 -0.76
N LEU A 233 -21.29 3.12 -1.87
CA LEU A 233 -21.43 2.58 -3.22
C LEU A 233 -20.06 2.04 -3.68
N SER A 234 -19.95 0.71 -3.80
CA SER A 234 -18.67 0.07 -4.14
C SER A 234 -18.89 -1.37 -4.61
N GLY A 235 -18.17 -1.82 -5.65
CA GLY A 235 -18.13 -3.23 -6.04
C GLY A 235 -17.66 -4.15 -4.91
N TRP A 236 -16.84 -3.65 -3.99
CA TRP A 236 -16.42 -4.38 -2.78
C TRP A 236 -17.53 -4.58 -1.74
N ALA A 237 -18.74 -4.10 -1.99
CA ALA A 237 -19.90 -4.34 -1.14
C ALA A 237 -20.25 -5.82 -1.00
N LEU A 238 -19.90 -6.65 -1.99
CA LEU A 238 -20.07 -8.10 -1.95
C LEU A 238 -19.13 -8.81 -0.97
N THR A 239 -18.05 -8.16 -0.53
CA THR A 239 -17.16 -8.78 0.46
C THR A 239 -17.81 -8.82 1.84
N PRO A 240 -17.72 -9.97 2.54
CA PRO A 240 -18.20 -10.07 3.91
C PRO A 240 -17.63 -8.96 4.80
N GLY A 241 -18.49 -8.36 5.62
CA GLY A 241 -18.06 -7.28 6.53
C GLY A 241 -17.85 -5.90 5.89
N SER A 242 -18.12 -5.71 4.60
CA SER A 242 -17.98 -4.42 3.90
C SER A 242 -18.69 -3.26 4.59
N ARG A 243 -19.89 -3.48 5.11
CA ARG A 243 -20.65 -2.49 5.90
C ARG A 243 -19.87 -1.98 7.12
N TYR A 244 -19.21 -2.87 7.83
CA TYR A 244 -18.37 -2.53 8.99
C TYR A 244 -17.05 -1.87 8.56
N ARG A 245 -16.47 -2.33 7.45
CA ARG A 245 -15.24 -1.76 6.88
C ARG A 245 -15.41 -0.30 6.51
N TYR A 246 -16.53 0.04 5.89
CA TYR A 246 -16.84 1.43 5.51
C TYR A 246 -17.46 2.25 6.65
N GLN A 247 -17.82 1.63 7.77
CA GLN A 247 -18.49 2.28 8.92
C GLN A 247 -19.77 3.01 8.49
N VAL A 248 -20.60 2.34 7.71
CA VAL A 248 -21.85 2.86 7.15
C VAL A 248 -23.04 1.98 7.56
N ASP A 249 -24.24 2.53 7.42
CA ASP A 249 -25.48 1.83 7.75
C ASP A 249 -25.85 0.81 6.66
N GLN A 250 -25.42 1.04 5.39
CA GLN A 250 -25.68 0.14 4.27
C GLN A 250 -24.55 0.19 3.26
N VAL A 251 -24.44 -0.88 2.42
CA VAL A 251 -23.53 -0.95 1.28
C VAL A 251 -24.28 -1.45 0.06
N PHE A 252 -23.96 -0.91 -1.10
CA PHE A 252 -24.54 -1.34 -2.37
C PHE A 252 -23.44 -1.70 -3.35
N PRO A 253 -23.55 -2.85 -4.08
CA PRO A 253 -22.53 -3.33 -5.01
C PRO A 253 -22.58 -2.58 -6.36
N LEU A 254 -22.67 -1.24 -6.31
CA LEU A 254 -22.54 -0.40 -7.50
C LEU A 254 -21.06 -0.29 -7.88
N SER A 255 -20.71 -0.88 -9.03
CA SER A 255 -19.34 -0.95 -9.52
C SER A 255 -19.20 -0.26 -10.88
N ASP A 256 -18.07 0.38 -11.07
CA ASP A 256 -17.57 0.91 -12.34
C ASP A 256 -16.57 -0.04 -13.02
N HIS A 257 -16.32 -1.23 -12.44
CA HIS A 257 -15.51 -2.30 -13.03
C HIS A 257 -16.35 -3.50 -13.42
N ALA A 258 -15.85 -4.32 -14.33
CA ALA A 258 -16.43 -5.61 -14.70
C ALA A 258 -16.36 -6.59 -13.51
N ASP A 259 -17.41 -7.43 -13.38
CA ASP A 259 -17.41 -8.58 -12.47
C ASP A 259 -16.73 -9.79 -13.12
N TYR A 260 -16.58 -10.88 -12.36
CA TYR A 260 -15.90 -12.08 -12.85
C TYR A 260 -16.50 -12.65 -14.16
N PRO A 261 -17.84 -12.80 -14.32
CA PRO A 261 -18.44 -13.19 -15.61
C PRO A 261 -18.15 -12.18 -16.71
N GLY A 262 -18.21 -10.87 -16.42
CA GLY A 262 -17.90 -9.82 -17.39
C GLY A 262 -16.45 -9.84 -17.87
N LEU A 263 -15.51 -10.14 -16.97
CA LEU A 263 -14.10 -10.33 -17.32
C LEU A 263 -13.92 -11.52 -18.28
N LEU A 264 -14.55 -12.68 -18.00
CA LEU A 264 -14.50 -13.84 -18.89
C LEU A 264 -15.11 -13.53 -20.26
N GLN A 265 -16.28 -12.88 -20.29
CA GLN A 265 -16.95 -12.49 -21.52
C GLN A 265 -16.10 -11.53 -22.37
N SER A 266 -15.34 -10.62 -21.73
CA SER A 266 -14.46 -9.72 -22.46
C SER A 266 -13.31 -10.45 -23.15
N VAL A 267 -12.73 -11.48 -22.51
CA VAL A 267 -11.71 -12.35 -23.14
C VAL A 267 -12.29 -13.11 -24.34
N GLU A 268 -13.50 -13.65 -24.21
CA GLU A 268 -14.19 -14.32 -25.33
C GLU A 268 -14.44 -13.36 -26.51
N LYS A 269 -14.87 -12.13 -26.24
CA LYS A 269 -15.10 -11.10 -27.26
C LYS A 269 -13.82 -10.71 -27.99
N VAL A 270 -12.73 -10.47 -27.29
CA VAL A 270 -11.42 -10.10 -27.86
C VAL A 270 -10.82 -11.31 -28.59
N SER A 271 -11.02 -12.52 -28.06
CA SER A 271 -10.50 -13.79 -28.62
C SER A 271 -8.98 -13.76 -28.83
N PRO A 272 -8.19 -13.41 -27.79
CA PRO A 272 -6.75 -13.27 -27.90
C PRO A 272 -6.06 -14.63 -27.89
N SER A 273 -4.85 -14.71 -28.47
CA SER A 273 -3.94 -15.84 -28.30
C SER A 273 -3.20 -15.82 -26.98
N LEU A 274 -3.04 -14.62 -26.38
CA LEU A 274 -2.30 -14.41 -25.14
C LEU A 274 -2.95 -13.31 -24.29
N VAL A 275 -3.12 -13.57 -22.99
CA VAL A 275 -3.66 -12.60 -22.03
C VAL A 275 -2.62 -12.23 -20.99
N TYR A 276 -2.40 -10.95 -20.77
CA TYR A 276 -1.70 -10.41 -19.61
C TYR A 276 -2.67 -9.77 -18.65
N THR A 277 -2.68 -10.22 -17.40
CA THR A 277 -3.54 -9.67 -16.37
C THR A 277 -2.81 -8.61 -15.54
N VAL A 278 -3.47 -7.46 -15.33
CA VAL A 278 -2.99 -6.33 -14.54
C VAL A 278 -4.05 -5.94 -13.52
N HIS A 279 -3.66 -5.32 -12.41
CA HIS A 279 -4.54 -4.87 -11.34
C HIS A 279 -5.45 -5.95 -10.72
N GLY A 280 -5.61 -5.94 -9.41
CA GLY A 280 -6.52 -6.83 -8.70
C GLY A 280 -6.03 -8.28 -8.57
N SER A 281 -6.89 -9.25 -8.93
CA SER A 281 -6.67 -10.69 -8.75
C SER A 281 -5.96 -11.32 -9.96
N THR A 282 -4.80 -10.78 -10.33
CA THR A 282 -4.10 -11.10 -11.57
C THR A 282 -3.74 -12.57 -11.71
N ARG A 283 -3.16 -13.17 -10.67
CA ARG A 283 -2.71 -14.58 -10.70
C ARG A 283 -3.88 -15.56 -10.75
N GLU A 284 -4.88 -15.31 -9.91
CA GLU A 284 -6.06 -16.17 -9.82
C GLU A 284 -6.82 -16.17 -11.15
N PHE A 285 -7.02 -15.00 -11.75
CA PHE A 285 -7.72 -14.91 -13.01
C PHE A 285 -6.90 -15.49 -14.17
N ALA A 286 -5.58 -15.26 -14.24
CA ALA A 286 -4.71 -15.87 -15.24
C ALA A 286 -4.72 -17.41 -15.12
N ARG A 287 -4.68 -17.97 -13.90
CA ARG A 287 -4.81 -19.41 -13.67
C ARG A 287 -6.17 -19.95 -14.16
N ASP A 288 -7.26 -19.25 -13.88
CA ASP A 288 -8.60 -19.65 -14.30
C ASP A 288 -8.74 -19.62 -15.83
N LEU A 289 -8.08 -18.67 -16.52
CA LEU A 289 -8.01 -18.63 -17.97
C LEU A 289 -7.19 -19.80 -18.53
N ARG A 290 -6.03 -20.13 -17.94
CA ARG A 290 -5.23 -21.30 -18.34
C ARG A 290 -6.00 -22.61 -18.16
N ALA A 291 -6.75 -22.75 -17.08
CA ALA A 291 -7.64 -23.91 -16.86
C ALA A 291 -8.73 -24.04 -17.93
N LYS A 292 -9.07 -22.96 -18.64
CA LYS A 292 -9.99 -22.93 -19.79
C LYS A 292 -9.27 -23.05 -21.15
N GLY A 293 -7.96 -23.30 -21.17
CA GLY A 293 -7.16 -23.46 -22.38
C GLY A 293 -6.72 -22.14 -23.04
N ILE A 294 -6.81 -21.01 -22.34
CA ILE A 294 -6.36 -19.69 -22.82
C ILE A 294 -5.00 -19.39 -22.21
N GLU A 295 -4.00 -19.09 -23.04
CA GLU A 295 -2.69 -18.69 -22.55
C GLU A 295 -2.79 -17.34 -21.81
N ALA A 296 -2.47 -17.33 -20.50
CA ALA A 296 -2.65 -16.16 -19.66
C ALA A 296 -1.60 -16.07 -18.56
N TRP A 297 -1.05 -14.87 -18.34
CA TRP A 297 0.03 -14.62 -17.37
C TRP A 297 -0.22 -13.32 -16.58
N SER A 298 0.17 -13.33 -15.32
CA SER A 298 0.22 -12.09 -14.53
C SER A 298 1.46 -11.28 -14.92
N ILE A 299 1.27 -9.96 -15.21
CA ILE A 299 2.42 -9.09 -15.57
C ILE A 299 3.36 -8.84 -14.38
N TYR A 300 2.95 -9.15 -13.16
CA TYR A 300 3.71 -8.88 -11.93
C TYR A 300 4.64 -10.01 -11.48
N GLY A 301 5.01 -10.92 -12.36
CA GLY A 301 6.06 -11.94 -12.16
C GLY A 301 5.67 -13.11 -11.22
N ASP A 302 6.45 -14.21 -11.30
CA ASP A 302 6.38 -15.48 -10.55
C ASP A 302 5.40 -16.56 -11.07
N ASP A 303 4.76 -16.37 -12.23
CA ASP A 303 4.03 -17.47 -12.90
C ASP A 303 4.99 -18.53 -13.55
N GLN A 304 6.29 -18.24 -13.63
CA GLN A 304 7.27 -19.15 -14.24
C GLN A 304 7.52 -20.45 -13.47
N LEU A 305 7.11 -20.53 -12.20
CA LEU A 305 7.28 -21.74 -11.38
C LEU A 305 6.16 -22.78 -11.59
N GLU A 306 5.02 -22.41 -12.18
CA GLU A 306 3.90 -23.34 -12.44
C GLU A 306 4.06 -24.15 -13.75
N LEU A 307 5.02 -23.84 -14.61
CA LEU A 307 5.26 -24.57 -15.87
C LEU A 307 5.77 -26.02 -15.69
N LEU A 308 6.10 -26.41 -14.46
CA LEU A 308 6.58 -27.75 -14.11
C LEU A 308 5.52 -28.65 -13.44
N GLU A 309 4.28 -28.16 -13.19
CA GLU A 309 3.25 -28.89 -12.44
C GLU A 309 1.98 -29.25 -13.25
N SER A 310 2.02 -29.27 -14.57
CA SER A 310 0.87 -29.76 -15.36
C SER A 310 0.86 -31.27 -15.50
N ALA A 311 0.55 -31.96 -14.42
CA ALA A 311 -0.01 -33.32 -14.44
C ALA A 311 -1.05 -33.41 -13.32
N SER A 312 -2.31 -33.32 -13.67
CA SER A 312 -3.42 -33.49 -12.73
C SER A 312 -3.36 -34.85 -12.05
N PRO A 313 -3.58 -34.92 -10.77
CA PRO A 313 -4.25 -36.09 -10.20
C PRO A 313 -5.59 -35.74 -9.58
N GLU A 314 -6.48 -36.71 -9.77
CA GLU A 314 -7.80 -36.83 -9.17
C GLU A 314 -7.85 -36.50 -7.68
N ILE A 315 -8.95 -35.89 -7.29
CA ILE A 315 -9.31 -35.59 -5.91
C ILE A 315 -9.43 -36.90 -5.12
N SER A 316 -8.45 -37.20 -4.31
CA SER A 316 -8.50 -38.18 -3.24
C SER A 316 -8.24 -37.53 -1.88
N PRO A 317 -8.79 -38.05 -0.77
CA PRO A 317 -8.99 -37.30 0.46
C PRO A 317 -7.68 -36.95 1.17
N LYS A 318 -7.63 -35.70 1.67
CA LYS A 318 -6.73 -35.11 2.66
C LYS A 318 -5.49 -35.92 3.05
N LYS A 319 -4.38 -35.71 2.35
CA LYS A 319 -3.05 -35.91 2.88
C LYS A 319 -2.48 -34.52 3.19
N GLU A 320 -2.04 -34.30 4.41
CA GLU A 320 -1.24 -33.11 4.76
C GLU A 320 -0.08 -33.02 3.78
N LEU A 321 0.00 -31.88 3.06
CA LEU A 321 1.13 -31.58 2.19
C LEU A 321 2.42 -31.59 3.05
N PRO A 322 3.52 -32.20 2.57
CA PRO A 322 4.79 -32.18 3.30
C PRO A 322 5.17 -30.73 3.57
N ARG A 323 5.47 -30.42 4.83
CA ARG A 323 5.97 -29.11 5.24
C ARG A 323 7.25 -28.79 4.46
N PRO A 324 7.44 -27.57 3.92
CA PRO A 324 8.77 -27.14 3.49
C PRO A 324 9.73 -27.32 4.67
N SER A 325 10.98 -27.61 4.40
CA SER A 325 12.00 -27.86 5.43
C SER A 325 12.27 -26.66 6.36
N SER A 326 11.75 -25.47 6.02
CA SER A 326 11.75 -24.27 6.87
C SER A 326 10.63 -23.32 6.44
N ASP A 327 9.70 -23.08 7.35
CA ASP A 327 8.54 -22.21 7.14
C ASP A 327 8.36 -21.20 8.29
N LEU A 328 7.44 -20.25 8.14
CA LEU A 328 7.17 -19.25 9.16
C LEU A 328 6.66 -19.88 10.47
N ARG A 329 6.19 -21.12 10.43
CA ARG A 329 5.76 -21.89 11.61
C ARG A 329 6.94 -22.19 12.52
N ASP A 330 8.13 -22.50 11.97
CA ASP A 330 9.35 -22.70 12.76
C ASP A 330 9.69 -21.44 13.57
N LEU A 331 9.54 -20.26 12.97
CA LEU A 331 9.72 -18.99 13.68
C LEU A 331 8.62 -18.79 14.74
N SER A 332 7.38 -19.20 14.45
CA SER A 332 6.27 -19.12 15.41
C SER A 332 6.51 -20.00 16.63
N GLU A 333 7.00 -21.21 16.45
CA GLU A 333 7.36 -22.16 17.52
C GLU A 333 8.54 -21.63 18.35
N LEU A 334 9.56 -21.04 17.69
CA LEU A 334 10.65 -20.35 18.38
C LEU A 334 10.13 -19.21 19.27
N LEU A 335 9.32 -18.30 18.71
CA LEU A 335 8.78 -17.16 19.45
C LEU A 335 7.93 -17.61 20.64
N GLN A 336 7.15 -18.66 20.48
CA GLN A 336 6.39 -19.25 21.58
C GLN A 336 7.33 -19.79 22.68
N SER A 337 8.38 -20.51 22.29
CA SER A 337 9.38 -21.05 23.23
C SER A 337 10.14 -19.95 23.98
N LEU A 338 10.44 -18.83 23.30
CA LEU A 338 11.07 -17.67 23.92
C LEU A 338 10.18 -16.97 24.96
N THR A 339 8.85 -16.99 24.76
CA THR A 339 7.91 -16.37 25.71
C THR A 339 7.70 -17.22 26.97
N THR A 340 7.89 -18.52 26.87
CA THR A 340 7.68 -19.46 27.99
C THR A 340 8.86 -19.54 28.94
N THR A 341 10.04 -19.02 28.60
CA THR A 341 11.23 -19.02 29.46
C THR A 341 11.66 -17.61 29.89
N ALA A 342 11.96 -17.46 31.19
CA ALA A 342 12.56 -16.26 31.74
C ALA A 342 14.12 -16.29 31.66
N SER A 343 14.72 -17.46 31.47
CA SER A 343 16.18 -17.63 31.44
C SER A 343 16.81 -17.03 30.21
N ARG A 344 17.68 -16.02 30.38
CA ARG A 344 18.44 -15.38 29.32
C ARG A 344 19.30 -16.38 28.53
N LEU A 345 20.02 -17.23 29.24
CA LEU A 345 20.88 -18.26 28.62
C LEU A 345 20.08 -19.27 27.79
N LYS A 346 18.90 -19.70 28.30
CA LYS A 346 18.01 -20.56 27.54
C LYS A 346 17.49 -19.91 26.26
N LYS A 347 17.18 -18.60 26.30
CA LYS A 347 16.77 -17.83 25.12
C LYS A 347 17.88 -17.77 24.09
N ILE A 348 19.12 -17.48 24.51
CA ILE A 348 20.28 -17.44 23.61
C ILE A 348 20.47 -18.82 22.96
N GLN A 349 20.37 -19.89 23.71
CA GLN A 349 20.51 -21.26 23.18
C GLN A 349 19.44 -21.57 22.13
N LEU A 350 18.16 -21.27 22.41
CA LEU A 350 17.05 -21.50 21.46
C LEU A 350 17.27 -20.72 20.15
N LEU A 351 17.63 -19.44 20.27
CA LEU A 351 17.93 -18.58 19.11
C LEU A 351 19.15 -19.09 18.35
N SER A 352 20.23 -19.42 19.04
CA SER A 352 21.47 -19.92 18.43
C SER A 352 21.20 -21.20 17.62
N THR A 353 20.51 -22.19 18.20
CA THR A 353 20.14 -23.43 17.49
C THR A 353 19.28 -23.13 16.27
N PHE A 354 18.26 -22.27 16.42
CA PHE A 354 17.40 -21.87 15.30
C PHE A 354 18.18 -21.21 14.15
N LEU A 355 19.15 -20.33 14.46
CA LEU A 355 19.94 -19.63 13.45
C LEU A 355 20.94 -20.55 12.75
N GLN A 356 21.53 -21.53 13.46
CA GLN A 356 22.44 -22.53 12.90
C GLN A 356 21.80 -23.35 11.77
N ASP A 357 20.53 -23.70 11.93
CA ASP A 357 19.77 -24.53 10.99
C ASP A 357 19.32 -23.77 9.73
N ARG A 358 19.51 -22.45 9.65
CA ARG A 358 19.07 -21.64 8.50
C ARG A 358 20.08 -21.69 7.35
N THR A 359 19.54 -21.75 6.12
CA THR A 359 20.36 -21.63 4.91
C THR A 359 20.93 -20.22 4.75
N ASN A 360 21.90 -20.05 3.85
CA ASN A 360 22.48 -18.72 3.57
C ASN A 360 21.45 -17.72 3.02
N GLN A 361 20.35 -18.19 2.43
CA GLN A 361 19.27 -17.31 1.93
C GLN A 361 18.27 -16.92 3.04
N GLU A 362 18.01 -17.80 3.98
CA GLU A 362 17.04 -17.60 5.06
C GLU A 362 17.63 -16.83 6.24
N LEU A 363 18.88 -17.13 6.59
CA LEU A 363 19.54 -16.56 7.76
C LEU A 363 19.45 -15.03 7.84
N PRO A 364 19.78 -14.26 6.79
CA PRO A 364 19.65 -12.80 6.85
C PRO A 364 18.21 -12.32 6.98
N LEU A 365 17.23 -13.05 6.42
CA LEU A 365 15.81 -12.70 6.52
C LEU A 365 15.32 -12.82 7.96
N VAL A 366 15.48 -14.01 8.54
CA VAL A 366 14.97 -14.28 9.90
C VAL A 366 15.70 -13.44 10.96
N THR A 367 17.01 -13.19 10.76
CA THR A 367 17.79 -12.36 11.69
C THR A 367 17.34 -10.90 11.64
N ARG A 368 17.05 -10.34 10.47
CA ARG A 368 16.43 -9.01 10.32
C ARG A 368 15.08 -8.94 11.01
N TRP A 369 14.21 -9.92 10.79
CA TRP A 369 12.89 -9.93 11.43
C TRP A 369 12.96 -10.01 12.95
N LEU A 370 13.84 -10.83 13.48
CA LEU A 370 14.07 -10.94 14.92
C LEU A 370 14.60 -9.62 15.51
N SER A 371 15.47 -8.90 14.80
CA SER A 371 15.98 -7.58 15.22
C SER A 371 15.00 -6.43 14.95
N GLY A 372 13.85 -6.70 14.30
CA GLY A 372 12.84 -5.68 13.97
C GLY A 372 13.16 -4.86 12.72
N SER A 373 14.15 -5.28 11.92
CA SER A 373 14.54 -4.60 10.69
C SER A 373 13.92 -5.26 9.44
N GLY A 374 13.83 -4.50 8.34
CA GLY A 374 13.31 -5.02 7.08
C GLY A 374 11.79 -5.21 7.00
N ILE A 375 11.03 -4.75 7.99
CA ILE A 375 9.58 -4.92 8.12
C ILE A 375 8.85 -3.59 7.98
N THR A 376 7.74 -3.59 7.26
CA THR A 376 6.83 -2.43 7.20
C THR A 376 5.82 -2.53 8.33
N HIS A 377 5.85 -1.61 9.29
CA HIS A 377 4.89 -1.59 10.38
C HIS A 377 3.50 -1.17 9.92
N LEU A 378 2.48 -1.88 10.42
CA LEU A 378 1.08 -1.58 10.20
C LEU A 378 0.37 -1.20 11.50
N GLY A 379 -0.51 -0.21 11.43
CA GLY A 379 -1.32 0.19 12.59
C GLY A 379 -2.40 -0.84 12.93
N ASN A 380 -2.76 -0.94 14.21
CA ASN A 380 -3.78 -1.86 14.72
C ASN A 380 -5.15 -1.76 14.01
N VAL A 381 -5.46 -0.60 13.43
CA VAL A 381 -6.70 -0.41 12.66
C VAL A 381 -6.71 -1.27 11.40
N MET A 382 -5.58 -1.30 10.65
CA MET A 382 -5.45 -2.12 9.44
C MET A 382 -5.48 -3.62 9.80
N ILE A 383 -4.76 -4.03 10.84
CA ILE A 383 -4.75 -5.43 11.32
C ILE A 383 -6.17 -5.88 11.70
N ARG A 384 -6.90 -5.07 12.48
CA ARG A 384 -8.29 -5.35 12.83
C ARG A 384 -9.18 -5.48 11.59
N GLN A 385 -9.05 -4.55 10.63
CA GLN A 385 -9.82 -4.57 9.39
C GLN A 385 -9.55 -5.84 8.59
N SER A 386 -8.29 -6.23 8.43
CA SER A 386 -7.91 -7.47 7.74
C SER A 386 -8.45 -8.71 8.43
N LEU A 387 -8.39 -8.79 9.76
CA LEU A 387 -8.94 -9.93 10.50
C LEU A 387 -10.46 -10.04 10.37
N LEU A 388 -11.19 -8.92 10.44
CA LEU A 388 -12.64 -8.92 10.24
C LEU A 388 -13.02 -9.30 8.80
N GLU A 389 -12.24 -8.88 7.82
CA GLU A 389 -12.43 -9.23 6.41
C GLU A 389 -12.24 -10.74 6.18
N VAL A 390 -11.18 -11.31 6.77
CA VAL A 390 -10.82 -12.72 6.58
C VAL A 390 -11.74 -13.67 7.32
N THR A 391 -12.10 -13.34 8.55
CA THR A 391 -12.89 -14.24 9.42
C THR A 391 -14.40 -14.08 9.25
N GLY A 392 -14.87 -12.96 8.67
CA GLY A 392 -16.29 -12.64 8.57
C GLY A 392 -16.96 -12.36 9.93
N PHE A 393 -16.22 -12.32 11.03
CA PHE A 393 -16.79 -12.12 12.36
C PHE A 393 -17.22 -10.66 12.60
N PRO A 394 -18.28 -10.44 13.38
CA PRO A 394 -18.73 -9.09 13.72
C PRO A 394 -17.70 -8.38 14.61
N LEU A 395 -17.64 -7.03 14.50
CA LEU A 395 -16.74 -6.20 15.32
C LEU A 395 -16.90 -6.42 16.83
N ALA A 396 -18.10 -6.73 17.29
CA ALA A 396 -18.38 -7.05 18.69
C ALA A 396 -17.53 -8.25 19.16
N LYS A 397 -17.46 -9.31 18.36
CA LYS A 397 -16.65 -10.50 18.65
C LYS A 397 -15.15 -10.17 18.71
N TYR A 398 -14.66 -9.40 17.73
CA TYR A 398 -13.27 -8.92 17.76
C TYR A 398 -12.98 -8.15 19.05
N LYS A 399 -13.86 -7.22 19.44
CA LYS A 399 -13.68 -6.42 20.67
C LYS A 399 -13.64 -7.31 21.92
N THR A 400 -14.51 -8.31 22.03
CA THR A 400 -14.55 -9.26 23.16
C THR A 400 -13.25 -10.05 23.25
N VAL A 401 -12.79 -10.65 22.14
CA VAL A 401 -11.54 -11.42 22.10
C VAL A 401 -10.33 -10.50 22.37
N SER A 402 -10.28 -9.33 21.74
CA SER A 402 -9.19 -8.37 21.93
C SER A 402 -9.09 -7.85 23.36
N ALA A 403 -10.21 -7.59 24.02
CA ALA A 403 -10.24 -7.16 25.42
C ALA A 403 -9.75 -8.26 26.38
N SER A 404 -10.05 -9.52 26.08
CA SER A 404 -9.59 -10.67 26.90
C SER A 404 -8.10 -10.94 26.77
N GLN A 405 -7.50 -10.66 25.60
CA GLN A 405 -6.09 -10.96 25.32
C GLN A 405 -5.15 -9.78 25.55
N ASN A 406 -5.63 -8.54 25.42
CA ASN A 406 -4.81 -7.32 25.43
C ASN A 406 -3.55 -7.41 24.52
N ASP A 407 -3.66 -8.19 23.43
CA ASP A 407 -2.61 -8.52 22.49
C ASP A 407 -3.24 -8.74 21.09
N SER A 408 -2.91 -7.88 20.14
CA SER A 408 -3.46 -7.95 18.78
C SER A 408 -3.03 -9.21 18.02
N ALA A 409 -1.82 -9.70 18.27
CA ALA A 409 -1.31 -10.91 17.63
C ALA A 409 -2.01 -12.17 18.16
N ARG A 410 -2.18 -12.26 19.48
CA ARG A 410 -2.92 -13.37 20.09
C ARG A 410 -4.41 -13.33 19.74
N THR A 411 -4.97 -12.13 19.63
CA THR A 411 -6.31 -11.93 19.10
C THR A 411 -6.45 -12.47 17.68
N ALA A 412 -5.45 -12.18 16.82
CA ALA A 412 -5.42 -12.70 15.45
C ALA A 412 -5.44 -14.23 15.43
N ARG A 413 -4.56 -14.86 16.21
CA ARG A 413 -4.50 -16.34 16.31
C ARG A 413 -5.85 -16.94 16.65
N LEU A 414 -6.47 -16.50 17.75
CA LEU A 414 -7.74 -17.05 18.23
C LEU A 414 -8.87 -16.89 17.21
N LEU A 415 -8.94 -15.74 16.55
CA LEU A 415 -9.96 -15.50 15.53
C LEU A 415 -9.73 -16.36 14.28
N LEU A 416 -8.48 -16.57 13.86
CA LEU A 416 -8.15 -17.43 12.73
C LEU A 416 -8.37 -18.91 13.04
N GLU A 417 -8.06 -19.37 14.28
CA GLU A 417 -8.35 -20.73 14.75
C GLU A 417 -9.85 -21.02 14.67
N GLU A 418 -10.69 -20.09 15.14
CA GLU A 418 -12.14 -20.25 15.13
C GLU A 418 -12.75 -20.15 13.73
N ALA A 419 -12.16 -19.36 12.83
CA ALA A 419 -12.62 -19.23 11.44
C ALA A 419 -12.39 -20.49 10.61
N SER A 420 -11.57 -21.45 11.09
CA SER A 420 -11.32 -22.77 10.46
C SER A 420 -10.98 -22.68 8.98
N LEU A 421 -10.09 -21.78 8.60
CA LEU A 421 -9.62 -21.59 7.24
C LEU A 421 -8.72 -22.77 6.80
N ASN A 422 -8.52 -22.94 5.49
CA ASN A 422 -7.61 -23.95 4.93
C ASN A 422 -6.18 -23.36 4.83
N PRO A 423 -5.30 -23.59 5.80
CA PRO A 423 -4.00 -22.97 5.82
C PRO A 423 -3.04 -23.62 4.83
N LEU A 424 -2.20 -22.78 4.21
CA LEU A 424 -0.99 -23.16 3.49
C LEU A 424 0.23 -22.87 4.38
N ALA A 425 1.31 -23.62 4.17
CA ALA A 425 2.59 -23.30 4.80
C ALA A 425 3.32 -22.23 3.96
N HIS A 426 3.87 -21.20 4.61
CA HIS A 426 4.60 -20.13 3.93
C HIS A 426 6.09 -20.21 4.27
N SER A 427 6.91 -20.40 3.24
CA SER A 427 8.37 -20.33 3.36
C SER A 427 8.83 -18.92 3.74
N PHE A 428 10.01 -18.80 4.34
CA PHE A 428 10.59 -17.48 4.65
C PHE A 428 10.77 -16.58 3.41
N LYS A 429 11.02 -17.18 2.24
CA LYS A 429 11.12 -16.45 0.95
C LYS A 429 9.79 -15.82 0.55
N GLU A 430 8.68 -16.54 0.67
CA GLU A 430 7.34 -16.02 0.37
C GLU A 430 6.96 -14.89 1.33
N VAL A 431 7.27 -15.04 2.62
CA VAL A 431 7.07 -14.00 3.62
C VAL A 431 7.91 -12.74 3.31
N ALA A 432 9.16 -12.91 2.87
CA ALA A 432 10.02 -11.80 2.46
C ALA A 432 9.44 -11.06 1.24
N THR A 433 8.95 -11.82 0.24
CA THR A 433 8.25 -11.28 -0.93
C THR A 433 7.01 -10.49 -0.52
N TYR A 434 6.25 -11.00 0.44
CA TYR A 434 5.08 -10.32 0.98
C TYR A 434 5.45 -8.98 1.66
N PHE A 435 6.52 -8.93 2.46
CA PHE A 435 6.99 -7.68 3.05
C PHE A 435 7.43 -6.66 2.00
N ASP A 436 8.05 -7.11 0.91
CA ASP A 436 8.39 -6.25 -0.22
C ASP A 436 7.15 -5.68 -0.93
N GLN A 437 6.11 -6.48 -1.10
CA GLN A 437 4.83 -6.03 -1.63
C GLN A 437 4.17 -4.98 -0.71
N LEU A 438 4.17 -5.22 0.61
CA LEU A 438 3.68 -4.25 1.60
C LEU A 438 4.44 -2.93 1.57
N ARG A 439 5.75 -2.97 1.38
CA ARG A 439 6.61 -1.78 1.29
C ARG A 439 6.28 -0.94 0.06
N ARG A 440 6.03 -1.60 -1.08
CA ARG A 440 5.69 -0.95 -2.35
C ARG A 440 4.25 -0.47 -2.41
N ALA A 441 3.35 -1.06 -1.62
CA ALA A 441 1.94 -0.69 -1.61
C ALA A 441 1.73 0.72 -1.05
N SER A 442 1.01 1.56 -1.78
CA SER A 442 0.62 2.90 -1.37
C SER A 442 -0.82 2.91 -0.84
N GLY A 443 -1.01 3.59 0.30
CA GLY A 443 -2.32 3.73 0.92
C GLY A 443 -2.73 2.57 1.84
N SER A 444 -3.63 2.87 2.78
CA SER A 444 -4.08 1.90 3.80
C SER A 444 -4.91 0.76 3.21
N LEU A 445 -5.69 1.03 2.16
CA LEU A 445 -6.55 0.01 1.53
C LEU A 445 -5.73 -1.10 0.87
N ALA A 446 -4.71 -0.75 0.08
CA ALA A 446 -3.85 -1.72 -0.57
C ALA A 446 -3.10 -2.59 0.46
N LYS A 447 -2.59 -1.98 1.53
CA LYS A 447 -1.90 -2.71 2.62
C LYS A 447 -2.84 -3.61 3.41
N THR A 448 -4.08 -3.15 3.70
CA THR A 448 -5.10 -3.97 4.37
C THR A 448 -5.46 -5.16 3.50
N HIS A 449 -5.65 -4.97 2.20
CA HIS A 449 -5.98 -6.05 1.27
C HIS A 449 -4.86 -7.09 1.19
N LEU A 450 -3.59 -6.67 1.04
CA LEU A 450 -2.45 -7.59 1.06
C LEU A 450 -2.42 -8.42 2.35
N LEU A 451 -2.64 -7.78 3.51
CA LEU A 451 -2.67 -8.50 4.78
C LEU A 451 -3.85 -9.48 4.86
N SER A 452 -5.02 -9.10 4.35
CA SER A 452 -6.19 -10.00 4.29
C SER A 452 -5.90 -11.23 3.43
N CYS A 453 -5.28 -11.06 2.26
CA CYS A 453 -4.90 -12.18 1.39
C CYS A 453 -3.93 -13.14 2.10
N TYR A 454 -2.94 -12.62 2.80
CA TYR A 454 -2.01 -13.45 3.57
C TYR A 454 -2.72 -14.20 4.71
N LEU A 455 -3.48 -13.48 5.54
CA LEU A 455 -4.17 -14.06 6.71
C LEU A 455 -5.23 -15.09 6.33
N TYR A 456 -5.83 -14.97 5.16
CA TYR A 456 -6.81 -15.95 4.66
C TYR A 456 -6.20 -17.32 4.40
N GLN A 457 -4.92 -17.38 4.06
CA GLN A 457 -4.20 -18.60 3.70
C GLN A 457 -3.23 -19.09 4.77
N CYS A 458 -2.91 -18.28 5.79
CA CYS A 458 -1.91 -18.65 6.77
C CYS A 458 -2.46 -19.56 7.89
N HIS A 459 -1.56 -20.38 8.45
CA HIS A 459 -1.87 -21.08 9.69
C HIS A 459 -2.07 -20.06 10.84
N PRO A 460 -2.98 -20.28 11.80
CA PRO A 460 -3.23 -19.35 12.90
C PRO A 460 -1.99 -18.90 13.67
N ALA A 461 -1.03 -19.82 13.91
CA ALA A 461 0.24 -19.48 14.55
C ALA A 461 1.13 -18.58 13.69
N GLU A 462 1.12 -18.77 12.37
CA GLU A 462 1.80 -17.86 11.42
C GLU A 462 1.12 -16.50 11.39
N GLY A 463 -0.22 -16.45 11.44
CA GLY A 463 -0.99 -15.21 11.56
C GLY A 463 -0.65 -14.41 12.82
N GLU A 464 -0.48 -15.10 13.98
CA GLU A 464 0.03 -14.49 15.20
C GLU A 464 1.42 -13.88 14.98
N THR A 465 2.34 -14.64 14.41
CA THR A 465 3.72 -14.22 14.16
C THR A 465 3.77 -13.05 13.17
N MET A 466 3.01 -13.13 12.09
CA MET A 466 2.90 -12.04 11.12
C MET A 466 2.41 -10.74 11.78
N VAL A 467 1.37 -10.80 12.62
CA VAL A 467 0.88 -9.61 13.32
C VAL A 467 1.92 -9.08 14.31
N ARG A 468 2.68 -9.95 15.01
CA ARG A 468 3.79 -9.51 15.86
C ARG A 468 4.87 -8.77 15.09
N LEU A 469 5.27 -9.30 13.95
CA LEU A 469 6.25 -8.66 13.05
C LEU A 469 5.73 -7.30 12.58
N LEU A 470 4.51 -7.23 12.06
CA LEU A 470 3.91 -6.01 11.52
C LEU A 470 3.64 -4.92 12.57
N THR A 471 3.48 -5.28 13.84
CA THR A 471 3.28 -4.32 14.94
C THR A 471 4.57 -3.91 15.65
N GLY A 472 5.71 -4.53 15.30
CA GLY A 472 7.00 -4.32 15.97
C GLY A 472 7.05 -4.89 17.39
N GLY A 473 6.07 -5.71 17.77
CA GLY A 473 5.92 -6.25 19.11
C GLY A 473 6.19 -7.75 19.20
N LEU A 474 7.41 -8.23 18.92
CA LEU A 474 7.73 -9.67 19.03
C LEU A 474 7.45 -10.26 20.41
N ARG A 475 7.46 -9.42 21.46
CA ARG A 475 7.21 -9.81 22.87
C ARG A 475 7.99 -11.05 23.32
N ALA A 476 9.10 -11.37 22.66
CA ALA A 476 9.98 -12.49 22.99
C ALA A 476 10.79 -12.25 24.29
N GLY A 477 10.62 -11.06 24.91
CA GLY A 477 11.44 -10.65 26.06
C GLY A 477 12.93 -10.63 25.73
N ALA A 478 13.25 -10.36 24.45
CA ALA A 478 14.60 -10.31 23.93
C ALA A 478 14.87 -8.88 23.42
N LYS A 479 15.95 -8.28 23.91
CA LYS A 479 16.47 -7.01 23.40
C LYS A 479 17.54 -7.32 22.36
N GLU A 480 17.90 -6.33 21.55
CA GLU A 480 18.87 -6.46 20.46
C GLU A 480 20.19 -7.17 20.85
N GLY A 481 20.79 -6.80 21.98
CA GLY A 481 22.01 -7.47 22.46
C GLY A 481 21.87 -8.97 22.71
N LEU A 482 20.65 -9.48 22.90
CA LEU A 482 20.41 -10.91 23.03
C LEU A 482 20.47 -11.62 21.66
N TYR A 483 20.01 -10.95 20.61
CA TYR A 483 20.14 -11.47 19.24
C TYR A 483 21.60 -11.45 18.76
N GLU A 484 22.38 -10.41 19.11
CA GLU A 484 23.82 -10.35 18.84
C GLU A 484 24.57 -11.49 19.52
N GLU A 485 24.27 -11.78 20.79
CA GLU A 485 24.85 -12.93 21.51
C GLU A 485 24.43 -14.27 20.89
N ALA A 486 23.18 -14.39 20.45
CA ALA A 486 22.71 -15.62 19.81
C ALA A 486 23.44 -15.88 18.48
N VAL A 487 23.70 -14.82 17.68
CA VAL A 487 24.51 -14.92 16.45
C VAL A 487 25.96 -15.29 16.80
N ALA A 488 26.54 -14.66 17.82
CA ALA A 488 27.89 -14.97 18.29
C ALA A 488 28.02 -16.43 18.68
N GLN A 489 27.08 -16.95 19.48
CA GLN A 489 27.05 -18.35 19.90
C GLN A 489 26.76 -19.30 18.73
N ALA A 490 25.87 -18.93 17.79
CA ALA A 490 25.50 -19.79 16.67
C ALA A 490 26.70 -20.12 15.77
N PHE A 491 27.60 -19.15 15.58
CA PHE A 491 28.71 -19.29 14.61
C PHE A 491 30.10 -19.27 15.23
N ASP A 492 30.18 -19.44 16.56
CA ASP A 492 31.41 -19.50 17.35
C ASP A 492 32.34 -18.30 17.07
N VAL A 493 31.80 -17.10 17.28
CA VAL A 493 32.51 -15.81 17.15
C VAL A 493 32.36 -14.98 18.40
N SER A 494 33.30 -14.06 18.67
CA SER A 494 33.18 -13.21 19.86
C SER A 494 31.99 -12.25 19.73
N HIS A 495 31.26 -12.05 20.82
CA HIS A 495 30.15 -11.09 20.89
C HIS A 495 30.60 -9.65 20.52
N SER A 496 31.81 -9.26 20.94
CA SER A 496 32.38 -7.96 20.59
C SER A 496 32.56 -7.77 19.09
N ALA A 497 32.99 -8.81 18.35
CA ALA A 497 33.11 -8.76 16.89
C ALA A 497 31.75 -8.63 16.20
N ILE A 498 30.73 -9.39 16.65
CA ILE A 498 29.36 -9.26 16.13
C ILE A 498 28.82 -7.85 16.38
N ARG A 499 28.97 -7.34 17.61
CA ARG A 499 28.50 -5.98 17.97
C ARG A 499 29.17 -4.89 17.14
N TYR A 500 30.48 -5.00 16.94
CA TYR A 500 31.23 -4.05 16.12
C TYR A 500 30.76 -4.10 14.65
N ALA A 501 30.63 -5.27 14.08
CA ALA A 501 30.12 -5.45 12.72
C ALA A 501 28.68 -4.94 12.55
N ALA A 502 27.80 -5.21 13.54
CA ALA A 502 26.41 -4.73 13.55
C ALA A 502 26.33 -3.21 13.65
N MET A 503 27.24 -2.57 14.37
CA MET A 503 27.37 -1.12 14.40
C MET A 503 27.73 -0.57 13.01
N LEU A 504 28.71 -1.16 12.34
CA LEU A 504 29.18 -0.68 11.02
C LEU A 504 28.16 -0.88 9.89
N THR A 505 27.41 -1.99 9.91
CA THR A 505 26.47 -2.32 8.82
C THR A 505 25.06 -1.81 9.07
N GLY A 506 24.68 -1.59 10.34
CA GLY A 506 23.29 -1.35 10.74
C GLY A 506 22.34 -2.54 10.48
N ASP A 507 22.87 -3.68 10.00
CA ASP A 507 22.09 -4.84 9.54
C ASP A 507 22.61 -6.16 10.15
N LEU A 508 21.93 -6.64 11.19
CA LEU A 508 22.29 -7.89 11.86
C LEU A 508 22.18 -9.12 10.93
N GLY A 509 21.37 -9.05 9.88
CA GLY A 509 21.25 -10.12 8.87
C GLY A 509 22.52 -10.26 8.02
N GLU A 510 23.13 -9.13 7.62
CA GLU A 510 24.42 -9.14 6.93
C GLU A 510 25.53 -9.69 7.84
N VAL A 511 25.51 -9.27 9.11
CA VAL A 511 26.48 -9.74 10.10
C VAL A 511 26.34 -11.24 10.37
N ALA A 512 25.13 -11.76 10.45
CA ALA A 512 24.88 -13.18 10.68
C ALA A 512 25.44 -14.05 9.52
N ILE A 513 25.27 -13.61 8.27
CA ILE A 513 25.81 -14.33 7.12
C ILE A 513 27.35 -14.26 7.09
N ALA A 514 27.92 -13.10 7.41
CA ALA A 514 29.38 -12.94 7.49
C ALA A 514 29.98 -13.79 8.63
N ALA A 515 29.30 -13.88 9.77
CA ALA A 515 29.69 -14.77 10.87
C ALA A 515 29.66 -16.24 10.45
N LYS A 516 28.59 -16.68 9.77
CA LYS A 516 28.45 -18.06 9.26
C LYS A 516 29.54 -18.40 8.25
N ASN A 517 29.87 -17.48 7.37
CA ASN A 517 30.87 -17.65 6.31
C ASN A 517 32.31 -17.33 6.79
N LYS A 518 32.48 -16.89 8.04
CA LYS A 518 33.78 -16.48 8.64
C LYS A 518 34.46 -15.31 7.93
N THR A 519 33.65 -14.38 7.41
CA THR A 519 34.10 -13.15 6.70
C THR A 519 33.83 -11.87 7.48
N LEU A 520 33.62 -11.95 8.80
CA LEU A 520 33.37 -10.79 9.66
C LEU A 520 34.47 -9.73 9.60
N ALA A 521 35.74 -10.17 9.45
CA ALA A 521 36.87 -9.25 9.35
C ALA A 521 36.88 -8.41 8.05
N GLU A 522 36.12 -8.81 7.05
CA GLU A 522 35.98 -8.10 5.77
C GLU A 522 34.92 -6.97 5.86
N ILE A 523 34.13 -6.93 6.92
CA ILE A 523 33.14 -5.87 7.13
C ILE A 523 33.88 -4.56 7.48
N GLN A 524 33.71 -3.60 6.59
CA GLN A 524 34.28 -2.26 6.73
C GLN A 524 33.19 -1.21 6.65
N LEU A 525 33.51 -0.03 7.13
CA LEU A 525 32.67 1.15 7.01
C LEU A 525 32.41 1.46 5.53
N ARG A 526 31.15 1.58 5.15
CA ARG A 526 30.73 1.87 3.76
C ARG A 526 30.06 3.25 3.72
N PRO A 527 30.66 4.24 3.07
CA PRO A 527 29.97 5.51 2.81
C PRO A 527 28.62 5.26 2.10
N GLY A 528 27.59 5.97 2.54
CA GLY A 528 26.21 5.72 2.06
C GLY A 528 25.41 4.68 2.87
N THR A 529 26.07 3.91 3.75
CA THR A 529 25.40 3.01 4.70
C THR A 529 25.46 3.63 6.10
N PRO A 530 24.32 3.97 6.74
CA PRO A 530 24.35 4.67 8.03
C PRO A 530 24.82 3.74 9.14
N ILE A 531 25.64 4.30 10.04
CA ILE A 531 26.20 3.61 11.20
C ILE A 531 25.21 3.73 12.37
N LYS A 532 25.03 2.65 13.12
CA LYS A 532 24.19 2.67 14.30
C LYS A 532 24.81 3.53 15.41
N PRO A 533 24.13 4.61 15.85
CA PRO A 533 24.69 5.49 16.86
C PRO A 533 24.73 4.83 18.23
N MET A 534 25.82 5.04 18.98
CA MET A 534 25.86 4.72 20.40
C MET A 534 25.08 5.79 21.20
N LEU A 535 24.41 5.33 22.25
CA LEU A 535 23.71 6.19 23.19
C LEU A 535 24.55 6.37 24.45
N ALA A 536 24.66 7.62 24.92
CA ALA A 536 25.27 7.93 26.20
C ALA A 536 24.40 7.41 27.36
N SER A 537 25.03 6.95 28.41
CA SER A 537 24.36 6.67 29.68
C SER A 537 24.23 7.98 30.49
N PRO A 538 23.04 8.28 31.03
CA PRO A 538 22.85 9.46 31.87
C PRO A 538 23.60 9.29 33.19
N THR A 539 24.20 10.37 33.67
CA THR A 539 24.81 10.48 35.00
C THR A 539 24.16 11.66 35.74
N GLU A 540 23.85 11.49 37.01
CA GLU A 540 23.08 12.48 37.77
C GLU A 540 23.93 13.67 38.23
N THR A 541 25.20 13.43 38.59
CA THR A 541 26.07 14.45 39.15
C THR A 541 27.42 14.57 38.43
N ALA A 542 28.03 15.76 38.50
CA ALA A 542 29.37 16.00 37.96
C ALA A 542 30.43 15.21 38.73
N GLU A 543 30.23 15.03 40.05
CA GLU A 543 31.12 14.28 40.94
C GLU A 543 31.22 12.82 40.53
N ASP A 544 30.15 12.23 40.06
CA ASP A 544 30.16 10.84 39.59
C ASP A 544 30.97 10.71 38.29
N ILE A 545 30.92 11.70 37.40
CA ILE A 545 31.72 11.76 36.18
C ILE A 545 33.21 11.85 36.54
N ILE A 546 33.57 12.76 37.50
CA ILE A 546 34.96 12.95 37.93
C ILE A 546 35.51 11.66 38.55
N LYS A 547 34.76 11.01 39.46
CA LYS A 547 35.18 9.74 40.05
C LYS A 547 35.43 8.64 39.01
N TRP A 548 34.57 8.57 38.00
CA TRP A 548 34.72 7.61 36.93
C TRP A 548 35.95 7.92 36.06
N HIS A 549 36.15 9.18 35.70
CA HIS A 549 37.29 9.66 34.94
C HIS A 549 38.63 9.37 35.68
N ASP A 550 38.70 9.68 36.97
CA ASP A 550 39.90 9.44 37.78
C ASP A 550 40.26 7.97 37.91
N SER A 551 39.30 7.05 37.77
CA SER A 551 39.51 5.61 37.81
C SER A 551 40.02 5.02 36.48
N GLU A 552 39.77 5.67 35.33
CA GLU A 552 40.01 5.12 34.00
C GLU A 552 41.10 5.85 33.21
N ASP A 553 41.56 7.04 33.68
CA ASP A 553 42.54 7.89 33.00
C ASP A 553 42.19 8.21 31.53
N ILE A 554 40.90 8.44 31.25
CA ILE A 554 40.35 8.73 29.93
C ILE A 554 40.14 10.24 29.77
N PRO A 555 40.53 10.88 28.66
CA PRO A 555 40.28 12.31 28.43
C PRO A 555 38.79 12.64 28.50
N LEU A 556 38.41 13.65 29.29
CA LEU A 556 37.04 14.14 29.39
C LEU A 556 36.77 15.20 28.33
N TRP A 557 35.79 14.94 27.47
CA TRP A 557 35.35 15.88 26.45
C TRP A 557 34.06 16.55 26.88
N LEU A 558 34.01 17.89 26.81
CA LEU A 558 32.81 18.69 27.10
C LEU A 558 32.28 19.28 25.82
N GLU A 559 31.05 18.93 25.49
CA GLU A 559 30.39 19.37 24.27
C GLU A 559 29.07 20.09 24.58
N PRO A 560 28.70 21.15 23.84
CA PRO A 560 27.38 21.75 23.97
C PRO A 560 26.31 20.74 23.48
N LYS A 561 25.28 20.54 24.31
CA LYS A 561 24.13 19.74 23.90
C LYS A 561 23.23 20.59 23.01
N TYR A 562 23.24 20.28 21.72
CA TYR A 562 22.32 20.87 20.76
C TYR A 562 20.92 20.23 20.88
N ASP A 563 19.89 21.07 20.70
CA ASP A 563 18.49 20.62 20.67
C ASP A 563 18.00 20.61 19.22
N GLY A 564 18.21 19.50 18.54
CA GLY A 564 17.97 19.33 17.12
C GLY A 564 17.63 17.88 16.73
N ILE A 565 18.01 17.49 15.54
CA ILE A 565 17.87 16.12 15.02
C ILE A 565 19.26 15.57 14.79
N ARG A 566 19.71 14.62 15.63
CA ARG A 566 20.97 13.92 15.40
C ARG A 566 20.93 13.23 14.05
N SER A 567 21.93 13.48 13.25
CA SER A 567 21.99 13.01 11.87
C SER A 567 23.41 12.67 11.46
N GLN A 568 23.54 11.69 10.57
CA GLN A 568 24.79 11.36 9.91
C GLN A 568 24.77 11.90 8.49
N LEU A 569 25.80 12.66 8.12
CA LEU A 569 25.98 13.16 6.77
C LEU A 569 27.11 12.37 6.11
N HIS A 570 26.79 11.63 5.06
CA HIS A 570 27.71 10.83 4.28
C HIS A 570 27.95 11.53 2.95
N VAL A 571 29.18 11.90 2.68
CA VAL A 571 29.62 12.47 1.39
C VAL A 571 30.38 11.39 0.65
N THR A 572 29.90 11.03 -0.54
CA THR A 572 30.50 10.02 -1.41
C THR A 572 30.87 10.64 -2.76
N PRO A 573 31.64 9.97 -3.61
CA PRO A 573 31.88 10.44 -4.98
C PRO A 573 30.60 10.62 -5.80
N ASP A 574 29.56 9.82 -5.49
CA ASP A 574 28.29 9.81 -6.23
C ASP A 574 27.27 10.84 -5.70
N GLY A 575 27.52 11.44 -4.52
CA GLY A 575 26.62 12.41 -3.91
C GLY A 575 26.71 12.44 -2.38
N ALA A 576 25.83 13.22 -1.78
CA ALA A 576 25.69 13.32 -0.32
C ALA A 576 24.36 12.69 0.13
N HIS A 577 24.37 12.04 1.29
CA HIS A 577 23.21 11.42 1.92
C HIS A 577 23.13 11.81 3.40
N LEU A 578 21.93 12.03 3.88
CA LEU A 578 21.67 12.40 5.26
C LEU A 578 20.77 11.34 5.92
N PHE A 579 21.18 10.85 7.09
CA PHE A 579 20.44 9.83 7.82
C PHE A 579 20.09 10.30 9.23
N SER A 580 18.89 9.94 9.68
CA SER A 580 18.45 10.19 11.06
C SER A 580 19.11 9.22 12.05
N ARG A 581 18.93 9.50 13.34
CA ARG A 581 19.31 8.60 14.44
C ARG A 581 18.78 7.17 14.26
N ASP A 582 17.59 7.03 13.66
CA ASP A 582 16.94 5.72 13.39
C ASP A 582 17.32 5.14 12.02
N LEU A 583 18.43 5.60 11.43
CA LEU A 583 19.01 5.18 10.15
C LEU A 583 18.09 5.40 8.94
N ARG A 584 17.07 6.27 9.06
CA ARG A 584 16.18 6.66 7.98
C ARG A 584 16.80 7.77 7.15
N SER A 585 16.72 7.68 5.80
CA SER A 585 17.10 8.80 4.93
C SER A 585 16.26 10.04 5.22
N LEU A 586 16.95 11.18 5.25
CA LEU A 586 16.42 12.54 5.39
C LEU A 586 16.68 13.39 4.13
N ASP A 587 17.07 12.77 3.03
CA ASP A 587 17.50 13.45 1.79
C ASP A 587 16.39 14.33 1.20
N ASP A 588 15.15 13.88 1.26
CA ASP A 588 13.99 14.62 0.76
C ASP A 588 13.59 15.81 1.67
N GLU A 589 13.85 15.70 2.97
CA GLU A 589 13.48 16.72 3.95
C GLU A 589 14.48 17.88 4.04
N PHE A 590 15.77 17.63 3.73
CA PHE A 590 16.86 18.61 3.90
C PHE A 590 17.79 18.71 2.67
N PRO A 591 17.26 18.96 1.46
CA PRO A 591 18.06 19.00 0.23
C PRO A 591 19.14 20.09 0.23
N GLU A 592 18.95 21.20 0.97
CA GLU A 592 19.93 22.28 1.09
C GLU A 592 21.19 21.86 1.85
N ILE A 593 21.09 20.93 2.79
CA ILE A 593 22.26 20.37 3.50
C ILE A 593 23.07 19.50 2.52
N LEU A 594 22.38 18.69 1.71
CA LEU A 594 23.02 17.85 0.72
C LEU A 594 23.72 18.69 -0.37
N GLU A 595 23.12 19.80 -0.79
CA GLU A 595 23.72 20.72 -1.76
C GLU A 595 24.98 21.38 -1.18
N ALA A 596 24.91 21.86 0.07
CA ALA A 596 26.09 22.43 0.74
C ALA A 596 27.20 21.39 0.96
N ALA A 597 26.82 20.14 1.21
CA ALA A 597 27.77 19.06 1.46
C ALA A 597 28.57 18.64 0.21
N ARG A 598 28.10 18.95 -0.99
CA ARG A 598 28.84 18.66 -2.25
C ARG A 598 30.21 19.31 -2.34
N ALA A 599 30.41 20.39 -1.60
CA ALA A 599 31.71 21.08 -1.53
C ALA A 599 32.73 20.37 -0.62
N LEU A 600 32.30 19.37 0.15
CA LEU A 600 33.18 18.63 1.07
C LEU A 600 33.86 17.45 0.34
N PRO A 601 35.08 17.07 0.75
CA PRO A 601 35.67 15.81 0.31
C PRO A 601 34.84 14.62 0.82
N PRO A 602 34.98 13.41 0.23
CA PRO A 602 34.34 12.22 0.75
C PRO A 602 34.61 12.04 2.25
N CYS A 603 33.57 12.06 3.03
CA CYS A 603 33.65 11.98 4.50
C CYS A 603 32.34 11.46 5.10
N LEU A 604 32.41 11.11 6.38
CA LEU A 604 31.27 10.73 7.19
C LEU A 604 31.27 11.59 8.44
N LEU A 605 30.20 12.35 8.66
CA LEU A 605 30.06 13.26 9.79
C LEU A 605 28.86 12.85 10.64
N ASP A 606 29.03 12.82 11.95
CA ASP A 606 27.94 12.66 12.93
C ASP A 606 27.71 14.00 13.60
N GLY A 607 26.51 14.53 13.55
CA GLY A 607 26.21 15.87 14.03
C GLY A 607 24.73 16.06 14.32
N GLU A 608 24.33 17.32 14.46
CA GLU A 608 22.97 17.71 14.80
C GLU A 608 22.42 18.70 13.78
N LEU A 609 21.24 18.42 13.22
CA LEU A 609 20.49 19.40 12.44
C LEU A 609 19.76 20.33 13.39
N ILE A 610 20.01 21.62 13.25
CA ILE A 610 19.33 22.65 14.04
C ILE A 610 18.67 23.70 13.16
N ALA A 611 17.51 24.19 13.58
CA ALA A 611 16.88 25.34 12.95
C ALA A 611 17.65 26.63 13.37
N TYR A 612 17.98 27.48 12.37
CA TYR A 612 18.82 28.64 12.58
C TYR A 612 18.41 29.77 11.64
N ALA A 613 17.99 30.90 12.18
CA ALA A 613 17.63 32.09 11.40
C ALA A 613 18.17 33.36 12.07
N GLU A 614 18.53 34.36 11.25
CA GLU A 614 18.95 35.69 11.70
C GLU A 614 20.04 35.70 12.78
N GLY A 615 21.00 34.78 12.70
CA GLY A 615 22.08 34.66 13.67
C GLY A 615 21.70 33.96 14.97
N LYS A 616 20.47 33.45 15.14
CA LYS A 616 19.97 32.78 16.34
C LYS A 616 19.50 31.38 16.09
N ARG A 617 19.68 30.49 17.08
CA ARG A 617 19.06 29.17 17.09
C ARG A 617 17.55 29.31 17.31
N LEU A 618 16.76 28.57 16.53
CA LEU A 618 15.33 28.40 16.73
C LEU A 618 15.07 27.16 17.57
N THR A 619 13.81 26.94 17.96
CA THR A 619 13.42 25.79 18.79
C THR A 619 13.35 24.50 17.99
N PHE A 620 13.46 23.35 18.66
CA PHE A 620 13.18 22.03 18.06
C PHE A 620 11.77 21.93 17.46
N PHE A 621 10.79 22.62 18.08
CA PHE A 621 9.43 22.68 17.56
C PHE A 621 9.35 23.35 16.17
N ASP A 622 10.19 24.34 15.91
CA ASP A 622 10.29 24.95 14.59
C ASP A 622 10.89 23.98 13.58
N LEU A 623 11.90 23.23 13.97
CA LEU A 623 12.50 22.19 13.13
C LEU A 623 11.50 21.05 12.82
N GLN A 624 10.67 20.65 13.78
CA GLN A 624 9.62 19.62 13.57
C GLN A 624 8.60 20.01 12.50
N LYS A 625 8.34 21.29 12.27
CA LYS A 625 7.44 21.75 11.21
C LYS A 625 7.91 21.34 9.81
N ARG A 626 9.17 20.97 9.63
CA ARG A 626 9.74 20.46 8.38
C ARG A 626 9.58 18.95 8.21
N LEU A 627 9.57 18.20 9.30
CA LEU A 627 9.45 16.74 9.27
C LEU A 627 8.07 16.33 8.75
N GLY A 628 8.05 15.36 7.83
CA GLY A 628 6.81 14.81 7.28
C GLY A 628 6.14 15.62 6.17
N ARG A 629 6.74 16.75 5.75
CA ARG A 629 6.30 17.47 4.56
C ARG A 629 6.85 16.77 3.31
N LYS A 630 6.01 16.01 2.61
CA LYS A 630 6.31 15.58 1.25
C LYS A 630 6.44 16.81 0.36
N LYS A 631 7.52 16.92 -0.42
CA LYS A 631 7.70 17.95 -1.44
C LYS A 631 6.43 18.06 -2.29
N ILE A 632 5.63 19.10 -2.09
CA ILE A 632 4.68 19.60 -3.09
C ILE A 632 5.47 20.61 -3.90
N GLN A 633 6.03 20.17 -5.02
CA GLN A 633 6.66 21.02 -6.00
C GLN A 633 5.58 21.97 -6.57
N GLY A 634 5.63 23.25 -6.20
CA GLY A 634 4.76 24.27 -6.79
C GLY A 634 3.88 25.08 -5.84
N ASP A 635 4.04 24.98 -4.53
CA ASP A 635 3.33 25.86 -3.59
C ASP A 635 4.11 27.17 -3.41
N LEU A 636 3.70 28.20 -4.16
CA LEU A 636 4.23 29.57 -4.11
C LEU A 636 3.94 30.29 -2.78
N PHE A 637 3.19 29.69 -1.86
CA PHE A 637 2.81 30.24 -0.54
C PHE A 637 3.46 29.50 0.65
N LEU A 638 4.45 28.65 0.41
CA LEU A 638 5.29 28.14 1.48
C LEU A 638 6.11 29.30 2.02
N GLY A 639 5.64 29.86 3.12
CA GLY A 639 6.40 30.84 3.91
C GLY A 639 7.82 30.31 4.12
N ALA A 640 8.79 31.23 4.11
CA ALA A 640 10.23 31.00 4.07
C ALA A 640 10.63 29.70 4.78
N ALA A 641 11.20 28.76 4.04
CA ALA A 641 11.65 27.50 4.60
C ALA A 641 12.53 27.82 5.81
N ILE A 642 12.19 27.28 6.99
CA ILE A 642 12.98 27.48 8.21
C ILE A 642 14.40 27.05 7.88
N PRO A 643 15.39 27.97 7.89
CA PRO A 643 16.77 27.63 7.57
C PRO A 643 17.32 26.63 8.58
N VAL A 644 18.13 25.70 8.11
CA VAL A 644 18.77 24.68 8.95
C VAL A 644 20.28 24.71 8.78
N LYS A 645 20.97 24.26 9.80
CA LYS A 645 22.42 24.03 9.78
C LYS A 645 22.72 22.64 10.32
N PHE A 646 23.73 22.03 9.76
CA PHE A 646 24.37 20.84 10.31
C PHE A 646 25.54 21.28 11.18
N MET A 647 25.57 20.88 12.46
CA MET A 647 26.56 21.25 13.44
C MET A 647 27.31 20.01 13.93
#